data_7e6f17f2e2403adfd148ff4a5bc84f74
#
_entry.id   7e6f17f2e2403adfd148ff4a5bc84f74
#
_cell.length_a   1.000
_cell.length_b   1.000
_cell.length_c   1.000
_cell.angle_alpha   90.00
_cell.angle_beta   90.00
_cell.angle_gamma   90.00
#
_symmetry.space_group_name_H-M   'P 1'
#
loop_
_entity.id
_entity.type
_entity.pdbx_description
1 polymer ?
#
loop_
_entity_poly.entity_id
_entity_poly.type
_entity_poly.pdbx_seq_one_letter_code
_entity_poly.pdbx_strand_id
1 'polypeptide(L)'
;MKQRLTMWLAVVVGVVLVLAVAWAAILWTRPEPIRIAFANSLSGPSAPAGTESLVATQLAIDEVNAKGGVNGRPIELVLFDDASNPAVARANAQAIADSPCVAVLGHFLSSTSLAAAPAYKDARIPALTGSAAADDLTSGNEYYFRALTPISTQARSIAEHLRAVMKEPKVRLFHTRDAYGESFVSGFAAAYPLVQWRVFGLDVASGQIGSMDEALDAAAQEPGPGVIVIGAAADFVADIVKALRRRGIKGTIIASQGAARESYLQNFVNEPEEKAHPGFFSENLYAASSLIFDSAGVAAQAFAADYKTKVGTSPSWLAGGAYDAARLMIEALKRADVKNRSDSKIADRDRVRVALGAIDSPKSAVAGLTGRLYFNTNRDIPRPIRLGFFRYGRFVTAPLQLVRIDHPNGIDLAAEREKGHVVTFRDRHYWIQRVVYTGIDINRVSRVDMKQNSFSVDFYLWMRFAGDDEAQTHVEFPALLDRGAFDPARPVQAGQEDGLSYRLYRINGDFKAHFDLHDYPFDTQQLLLHFQNLEQRRELITYVIDRFGLRLDDDGSSRAEDGAYSGLELWRFLGLNYFVESLSSGSTLGKASLFGAEARTEFAGFDAAIMLRRSSAIYMLKNLLPLFLLVLVVFATLFFPETMFRERVTIPVTSILASAVLLVAVNSQIGDVGYTVVVEEMFYIFFVLCLMTILAGYRHEKLRDDGRKRAAVIMDHVAQLLYAGTVLLVIVVLYRRYAV
;
A
#
# COMPACT_ATOMS: atom_id res chain seq x y z
N MET A 1 32.29 27.46 -48.24
CA MET A 1 31.29 27.57 -47.17
C MET A 1 29.98 26.81 -47.45
N LYS A 2 29.38 26.99 -48.66
CA LYS A 2 28.12 26.28 -49.03
C LYS A 2 28.21 24.72 -49.00
N GLN A 3 29.29 24.12 -49.54
CA GLN A 3 29.45 22.65 -49.54
C GLN A 3 29.64 22.02 -48.16
N ARG A 4 30.16 22.75 -47.16
CA ARG A 4 30.26 22.27 -45.76
C ARG A 4 28.91 22.29 -45.05
N LEU A 5 28.08 23.31 -45.34
CA LEU A 5 26.72 23.43 -44.77
C LEU A 5 25.80 22.30 -45.26
N THR A 6 25.88 21.94 -46.55
CA THR A 6 25.10 20.83 -47.13
C THR A 6 25.54 19.46 -46.59
N MET A 7 26.82 19.25 -46.30
CA MET A 7 27.28 18.00 -45.70
C MET A 7 26.84 17.86 -44.23
N TRP A 8 26.85 18.93 -43.48
CA TRP A 8 26.32 18.96 -42.09
C TRP A 8 24.83 18.75 -42.03
N LEU A 9 24.08 19.39 -42.96
CA LEU A 9 22.65 19.17 -43.09
C LEU A 9 22.31 17.71 -43.40
N ALA A 10 23.09 17.07 -44.29
CA ALA A 10 22.92 15.66 -44.62
C ALA A 10 23.21 14.71 -43.46
N VAL A 11 24.23 15.00 -42.63
CA VAL A 11 24.54 14.20 -41.42
C VAL A 11 23.44 14.38 -40.35
N VAL A 12 22.99 15.60 -40.09
CA VAL A 12 21.93 15.87 -39.14
C VAL A 12 20.61 15.22 -39.59
N VAL A 13 20.25 15.36 -40.88
CA VAL A 13 19.08 14.70 -41.46
C VAL A 13 19.20 13.17 -41.39
N GLY A 14 20.41 12.61 -41.65
CA GLY A 14 20.65 11.18 -41.49
C GLY A 14 20.46 10.67 -40.06
N VAL A 15 20.98 11.39 -39.06
CA VAL A 15 20.79 11.06 -37.64
C VAL A 15 19.31 11.18 -37.23
N VAL A 16 18.62 12.24 -37.65
CA VAL A 16 17.20 12.41 -37.37
C VAL A 16 16.37 11.32 -38.03
N LEU A 17 16.72 10.90 -39.25
CA LEU A 17 16.04 9.81 -39.95
C LEU A 17 16.26 8.45 -39.24
N VAL A 18 17.50 8.17 -38.80
CA VAL A 18 17.80 6.94 -38.04
C VAL A 18 17.04 6.93 -36.71
N LEU A 19 16.99 8.06 -36.00
CA LEU A 19 16.22 8.19 -34.77
C LEU A 19 14.71 8.07 -35.02
N ALA A 20 14.19 8.64 -36.11
CA ALA A 20 12.79 8.53 -36.49
C ALA A 20 12.41 7.10 -36.91
N VAL A 21 13.30 6.40 -37.65
CA VAL A 21 13.10 4.99 -38.02
C VAL A 21 13.19 4.08 -36.81
N ALA A 22 14.15 4.32 -35.90
CA ALA A 22 14.24 3.59 -34.62
C ALA A 22 13.00 3.83 -33.76
N TRP A 23 12.49 5.07 -33.71
CA TRP A 23 11.27 5.42 -32.97
C TRP A 23 10.01 4.81 -33.61
N ALA A 24 9.92 4.81 -34.94
CA ALA A 24 8.85 4.14 -35.69
C ALA A 24 8.89 2.62 -35.51
N ALA A 25 10.09 2.02 -35.50
CA ALA A 25 10.26 0.59 -35.25
C ALA A 25 9.84 0.22 -33.79
N ILE A 26 10.17 1.04 -32.80
CA ILE A 26 9.73 0.87 -31.40
C ILE A 26 8.21 0.98 -31.29
N LEU A 27 7.56 1.90 -32.03
CA LEU A 27 6.11 2.03 -32.05
C LEU A 27 5.43 0.85 -32.78
N TRP A 28 6.05 0.32 -33.82
CA TRP A 28 5.51 -0.79 -34.62
C TRP A 28 5.68 -2.17 -33.94
N THR A 29 6.64 -2.28 -33.02
CA THR A 29 6.92 -3.53 -32.29
C THR A 29 6.29 -3.58 -30.91
N ARG A 30 5.38 -2.64 -30.56
CA ARG A 30 4.66 -2.72 -29.28
C ARG A 30 3.80 -3.99 -29.28
N PRO A 31 4.05 -4.93 -28.34
CA PRO A 31 3.27 -6.16 -28.27
C PRO A 31 1.82 -5.82 -27.93
N GLU A 32 0.86 -6.56 -28.52
CA GLU A 32 -0.57 -6.40 -28.20
C GLU A 32 -0.82 -6.55 -26.68
N PRO A 33 -1.65 -5.68 -26.09
CA PRO A 33 -1.94 -5.73 -24.67
C PRO A 33 -2.70 -6.99 -24.28
N ILE A 34 -2.48 -7.47 -23.06
CA ILE A 34 -3.29 -8.52 -22.46
C ILE A 34 -4.57 -7.86 -21.94
N ARG A 35 -5.74 -8.23 -22.49
CA ARG A 35 -7.02 -7.63 -22.10
C ARG A 35 -7.68 -8.41 -20.98
N ILE A 36 -8.08 -7.68 -19.94
CA ILE A 36 -8.85 -8.15 -18.78
C ILE A 36 -10.17 -7.40 -18.77
N ALA A 37 -11.28 -8.10 -18.64
CA ALA A 37 -12.56 -7.43 -18.39
C ALA A 37 -12.62 -6.93 -16.94
N PHE A 38 -12.99 -5.68 -16.76
CA PHE A 38 -13.39 -5.15 -15.47
C PHE A 38 -14.90 -4.99 -15.48
N ALA A 39 -15.60 -5.95 -14.85
CA ALA A 39 -17.05 -5.98 -14.79
C ALA A 39 -17.50 -5.56 -13.39
N ASN A 40 -18.11 -4.38 -13.27
CA ASN A 40 -18.42 -3.81 -11.96
C ASN A 40 -19.58 -2.81 -12.05
N SER A 41 -20.10 -2.37 -10.89
CA SER A 41 -21.15 -1.36 -10.80
C SER A 41 -20.55 0.04 -10.98
N LEU A 42 -20.36 0.50 -12.21
CA LEU A 42 -19.84 1.84 -12.52
C LEU A 42 -20.94 2.89 -12.58
N SER A 43 -22.19 2.47 -12.67
CA SER A 43 -23.39 3.28 -12.50
C SER A 43 -24.37 2.62 -11.52
N GLY A 44 -25.52 3.24 -11.26
CA GLY A 44 -26.54 2.72 -10.32
C GLY A 44 -26.16 2.97 -8.84
N PRO A 45 -26.88 2.34 -7.91
CA PRO A 45 -26.75 2.62 -6.46
C PRO A 45 -25.36 2.38 -5.91
N SER A 46 -24.63 1.37 -6.43
CA SER A 46 -23.29 1.03 -5.95
C SER A 46 -22.15 1.66 -6.77
N ALA A 47 -22.42 2.68 -7.60
CA ALA A 47 -21.43 3.34 -8.45
C ALA A 47 -20.22 3.89 -7.67
N PRO A 48 -20.36 4.49 -6.47
CA PRO A 48 -19.20 4.94 -5.69
C PRO A 48 -18.25 3.79 -5.34
N ALA A 49 -18.79 2.62 -5.00
CA ALA A 49 -18.00 1.44 -4.67
C ALA A 49 -17.31 0.83 -5.90
N GLY A 50 -18.01 0.79 -7.04
CA GLY A 50 -17.46 0.34 -8.32
C GLY A 50 -16.33 1.24 -8.80
N THR A 51 -16.49 2.55 -8.68
CA THR A 51 -15.45 3.54 -9.03
C THR A 51 -14.22 3.43 -8.12
N GLU A 52 -14.43 3.27 -6.80
CA GLU A 52 -13.34 3.02 -5.85
C GLU A 52 -12.53 1.78 -6.24
N SER A 53 -13.23 0.69 -6.59
CA SER A 53 -12.61 -0.57 -7.05
C SER A 53 -11.84 -0.40 -8.35
N LEU A 54 -12.38 0.38 -9.31
CA LEU A 54 -11.73 0.65 -10.61
C LEU A 54 -10.41 1.38 -10.41
N VAL A 55 -10.40 2.46 -9.61
CA VAL A 55 -9.18 3.24 -9.36
C VAL A 55 -8.10 2.38 -8.70
N ALA A 56 -8.46 1.57 -7.70
CA ALA A 56 -7.53 0.67 -7.03
C ALA A 56 -6.97 -0.42 -7.96
N THR A 57 -7.82 -0.98 -8.82
CA THR A 57 -7.40 -1.94 -9.85
C THR A 57 -6.45 -1.30 -10.85
N GLN A 58 -6.77 -0.08 -11.31
CA GLN A 58 -5.94 0.66 -12.25
C GLN A 58 -4.57 1.01 -11.66
N LEU A 59 -4.47 1.35 -10.36
CA LEU A 59 -3.20 1.56 -9.69
C LEU A 59 -2.29 0.33 -9.78
N ALA A 60 -2.81 -0.87 -9.48
CA ALA A 60 -2.03 -2.10 -9.58
C ALA A 60 -1.56 -2.40 -11.01
N ILE A 61 -2.39 -2.08 -12.01
CA ILE A 61 -2.06 -2.27 -13.43
C ILE A 61 -1.04 -1.24 -13.88
N ASP A 62 -1.19 0.03 -13.49
CA ASP A 62 -0.25 1.11 -13.83
C ASP A 62 1.15 0.77 -13.30
N GLU A 63 1.27 0.26 -12.06
CA GLU A 63 2.52 -0.18 -11.46
C GLU A 63 3.23 -1.27 -12.27
N VAL A 64 2.51 -2.26 -12.76
CA VAL A 64 3.11 -3.34 -13.56
C VAL A 64 3.43 -2.87 -14.96
N ASN A 65 2.59 -2.05 -15.58
CA ASN A 65 2.82 -1.50 -16.90
C ASN A 65 4.02 -0.56 -16.92
N ALA A 66 4.23 0.25 -15.87
CA ALA A 66 5.42 1.09 -15.72
C ALA A 66 6.73 0.27 -15.65
N LYS A 67 6.67 -0.99 -15.20
CA LYS A 67 7.79 -1.93 -15.15
C LYS A 67 7.92 -2.80 -16.41
N GLY A 68 7.23 -2.46 -17.50
CA GLY A 68 7.28 -3.18 -18.79
C GLY A 68 6.18 -4.23 -18.98
N GLY A 69 5.16 -4.26 -18.12
CA GLY A 69 4.00 -5.13 -18.23
C GLY A 69 4.25 -6.57 -17.80
N VAL A 70 3.41 -7.48 -18.26
CA VAL A 70 3.51 -8.92 -18.03
C VAL A 70 4.20 -9.58 -19.24
N ASN A 71 5.36 -10.16 -19.01
CA ASN A 71 6.17 -10.79 -20.06
C ASN A 71 6.40 -9.86 -21.29
N GLY A 72 6.64 -8.56 -21.02
CA GLY A 72 6.84 -7.52 -22.03
C GLY A 72 5.58 -6.99 -22.70
N ARG A 73 4.39 -7.35 -22.22
CA ARG A 73 3.09 -6.89 -22.73
C ARG A 73 2.35 -6.04 -21.69
N PRO A 74 1.82 -4.89 -22.07
CA PRO A 74 0.98 -4.11 -21.15
C PRO A 74 -0.35 -4.83 -20.89
N ILE A 75 -0.94 -4.56 -19.72
CA ILE A 75 -2.31 -4.96 -19.40
C ILE A 75 -3.25 -3.81 -19.75
N GLU A 76 -4.40 -4.14 -20.35
CA GLU A 76 -5.48 -3.21 -20.67
C GLU A 76 -6.78 -3.68 -20.01
N LEU A 77 -7.47 -2.77 -19.29
CA LEU A 77 -8.81 -3.02 -18.77
C LEU A 77 -9.87 -2.69 -19.82
N VAL A 78 -10.78 -3.63 -20.04
CA VAL A 78 -12.01 -3.43 -20.82
C VAL A 78 -13.17 -3.31 -19.84
N LEU A 79 -13.81 -2.14 -19.78
CA LEU A 79 -14.83 -1.84 -18.78
C LEU A 79 -16.22 -2.35 -19.20
N PHE A 80 -16.92 -2.99 -18.26
CA PHE A 80 -18.30 -3.44 -18.38
C PHE A 80 -19.08 -2.99 -17.14
N ASP A 81 -20.02 -2.07 -17.34
CA ASP A 81 -20.89 -1.56 -16.28
C ASP A 81 -22.10 -2.47 -16.08
N ASP A 82 -22.25 -3.07 -14.91
CA ASP A 82 -23.42 -3.88 -14.56
C ASP A 82 -24.56 -3.07 -13.92
N ALA A 83 -24.38 -1.78 -13.71
CA ALA A 83 -25.34 -0.86 -13.14
C ALA A 83 -26.00 -1.35 -11.81
N SER A 84 -25.29 -2.19 -11.05
CA SER A 84 -25.80 -2.89 -9.87
C SER A 84 -27.02 -3.81 -10.16
N ASN A 85 -27.18 -4.27 -11.41
CA ASN A 85 -28.33 -5.03 -11.89
C ASN A 85 -27.92 -6.44 -12.36
N PRO A 86 -28.47 -7.51 -11.74
CA PRO A 86 -28.14 -8.89 -12.11
C PRO A 86 -28.45 -9.26 -13.57
N ALA A 87 -29.50 -8.65 -14.18
CA ALA A 87 -29.84 -8.94 -15.58
C ALA A 87 -28.81 -8.31 -16.54
N VAL A 88 -28.34 -7.08 -16.23
CA VAL A 88 -27.27 -6.41 -16.98
C VAL A 88 -25.95 -7.15 -16.81
N ALA A 89 -25.63 -7.59 -15.58
CA ALA A 89 -24.44 -8.39 -15.32
C ALA A 89 -24.40 -9.70 -16.14
N ARG A 90 -25.54 -10.38 -16.29
CA ARG A 90 -25.67 -11.58 -17.14
C ARG A 90 -25.42 -11.27 -18.62
N ALA A 91 -25.98 -10.17 -19.12
CA ALA A 91 -25.77 -9.73 -20.50
C ALA A 91 -24.29 -9.36 -20.75
N ASN A 92 -23.67 -8.63 -19.82
CA ASN A 92 -22.27 -8.30 -19.86
C ASN A 92 -21.38 -9.55 -19.84
N ALA A 93 -21.72 -10.55 -19.02
CA ALA A 93 -20.96 -11.80 -18.96
C ALA A 93 -20.93 -12.53 -20.31
N GLN A 94 -22.04 -12.52 -21.06
CA GLN A 94 -22.08 -13.07 -22.41
C GLN A 94 -21.21 -12.26 -23.39
N ALA A 95 -21.27 -10.91 -23.33
CA ALA A 95 -20.44 -10.06 -24.17
C ALA A 95 -18.93 -10.24 -23.84
N ILE A 96 -18.59 -10.43 -22.56
CA ILE A 96 -17.22 -10.73 -22.12
C ILE A 96 -16.77 -12.10 -22.64
N ALA A 97 -17.64 -13.10 -22.64
CA ALA A 97 -17.33 -14.43 -23.17
C ALA A 97 -16.92 -14.38 -24.65
N ASP A 98 -17.56 -13.51 -25.44
CA ASP A 98 -17.28 -13.32 -26.87
C ASP A 98 -16.04 -12.40 -27.10
N SER A 99 -15.66 -11.61 -26.15
CA SER A 99 -14.56 -10.64 -26.22
C SER A 99 -13.17 -11.31 -26.25
N PRO A 100 -12.09 -10.56 -26.57
CA PRO A 100 -10.72 -11.05 -26.49
C PRO A 100 -10.17 -11.12 -25.04
N CYS A 101 -10.97 -10.80 -24.03
CA CYS A 101 -10.54 -10.85 -22.64
C CYS A 101 -10.19 -12.27 -22.19
N VAL A 102 -9.06 -12.40 -21.47
CA VAL A 102 -8.56 -13.68 -20.95
C VAL A 102 -8.99 -13.98 -19.52
N ALA A 103 -9.44 -12.94 -18.78
CA ALA A 103 -9.91 -13.04 -17.40
C ALA A 103 -10.88 -11.90 -17.08
N VAL A 104 -11.55 -12.01 -15.92
CA VAL A 104 -12.48 -11.00 -15.40
C VAL A 104 -12.04 -10.59 -14.00
N LEU A 105 -12.00 -9.27 -13.72
CA LEU A 105 -11.98 -8.69 -12.39
C LEU A 105 -13.37 -8.10 -12.07
N GLY A 106 -14.04 -8.63 -11.05
CA GLY A 106 -15.42 -8.25 -10.69
C GLY A 106 -16.27 -9.49 -10.40
N HIS A 107 -17.56 -9.35 -10.20
CA HIS A 107 -18.37 -8.13 -10.00
C HIS A 107 -18.31 -7.62 -8.56
N PHE A 108 -18.92 -6.44 -8.27
CA PHE A 108 -18.96 -5.87 -6.92
C PHE A 108 -19.95 -6.60 -6.01
N LEU A 109 -21.20 -6.72 -6.43
CA LEU A 109 -22.27 -7.33 -5.63
C LEU A 109 -22.27 -8.86 -5.78
N SER A 110 -22.70 -9.56 -4.73
CA SER A 110 -22.91 -11.01 -4.78
C SER A 110 -24.00 -11.39 -5.80
N SER A 111 -25.08 -10.62 -5.90
CA SER A 111 -26.18 -10.86 -6.82
C SER A 111 -25.76 -10.73 -8.29
N THR A 112 -24.97 -9.71 -8.64
CA THR A 112 -24.44 -9.54 -10.01
C THR A 112 -23.39 -10.60 -10.34
N SER A 113 -22.53 -10.95 -9.36
CA SER A 113 -21.54 -12.02 -9.51
C SER A 113 -22.19 -13.38 -9.79
N LEU A 114 -23.21 -13.76 -9.00
CA LEU A 114 -23.94 -15.02 -9.17
C LEU A 114 -24.70 -15.07 -10.48
N ALA A 115 -25.26 -13.95 -10.95
CA ALA A 115 -25.94 -13.87 -12.24
C ALA A 115 -25.00 -14.06 -13.45
N ALA A 116 -23.74 -13.59 -13.32
CA ALA A 116 -22.72 -13.69 -14.36
C ALA A 116 -21.96 -15.03 -14.36
N ALA A 117 -21.83 -15.67 -13.21
CA ALA A 117 -20.98 -16.83 -12.98
C ALA A 117 -21.22 -18.03 -13.95
N PRO A 118 -22.46 -18.38 -14.34
CA PRO A 118 -22.67 -19.45 -15.31
C PRO A 118 -22.04 -19.17 -16.68
N ALA A 119 -22.20 -17.95 -17.23
CA ALA A 119 -21.62 -17.59 -18.52
C ALA A 119 -20.07 -17.62 -18.48
N TYR A 120 -19.44 -17.24 -17.37
CA TYR A 120 -17.99 -17.35 -17.21
C TYR A 120 -17.51 -18.79 -17.18
N LYS A 121 -18.25 -19.68 -16.51
CA LYS A 121 -17.96 -21.11 -16.48
C LYS A 121 -18.05 -21.74 -17.87
N ASP A 122 -19.15 -21.47 -18.60
CA ASP A 122 -19.38 -21.99 -19.92
C ASP A 122 -18.35 -21.51 -20.96
N ALA A 123 -17.92 -20.24 -20.82
CA ALA A 123 -16.89 -19.65 -21.66
C ALA A 123 -15.46 -19.97 -21.21
N ARG A 124 -15.28 -20.73 -20.13
CA ARG A 124 -13.99 -21.11 -19.54
C ARG A 124 -13.13 -19.89 -19.19
N ILE A 125 -13.74 -18.78 -18.78
CA ILE A 125 -13.02 -17.55 -18.41
C ILE A 125 -12.94 -17.42 -16.89
N PRO A 126 -11.73 -17.33 -16.29
CA PRO A 126 -11.60 -17.16 -14.86
C PRO A 126 -12.03 -15.76 -14.43
N ALA A 127 -12.85 -15.69 -13.40
CA ALA A 127 -13.30 -14.46 -12.75
C ALA A 127 -12.78 -14.39 -11.33
N LEU A 128 -12.35 -13.21 -10.90
CA LEU A 128 -11.84 -12.93 -9.55
C LEU A 128 -12.50 -11.68 -9.01
N THR A 129 -13.21 -11.81 -7.88
CA THR A 129 -13.79 -10.68 -7.17
C THR A 129 -13.00 -10.32 -5.92
N GLY A 130 -12.89 -9.01 -5.62
CA GLY A 130 -12.34 -8.46 -4.37
C GLY A 130 -13.42 -8.07 -3.34
N SER A 131 -14.73 -8.28 -3.63
CA SER A 131 -15.83 -7.72 -2.84
C SER A 131 -17.04 -8.64 -2.65
N ALA A 132 -17.44 -9.44 -3.67
CA ALA A 132 -18.62 -10.30 -3.58
C ALA A 132 -18.37 -11.47 -2.61
N ALA A 133 -19.18 -11.55 -1.54
CA ALA A 133 -18.91 -12.41 -0.38
C ALA A 133 -19.89 -13.59 -0.20
N ALA A 134 -20.97 -13.72 -0.97
CA ALA A 134 -21.90 -14.85 -0.86
C ALA A 134 -21.21 -16.20 -1.05
N ASP A 135 -21.50 -17.16 -0.19
CA ASP A 135 -20.81 -18.45 -0.14
C ASP A 135 -20.95 -19.26 -1.43
N ASP A 136 -22.14 -19.22 -2.05
CA ASP A 136 -22.43 -19.98 -3.27
C ASP A 136 -21.62 -19.57 -4.50
N LEU A 137 -20.96 -18.41 -4.46
CA LEU A 137 -20.25 -17.86 -5.59
C LEU A 137 -19.09 -18.74 -6.07
N THR A 138 -18.31 -19.26 -5.13
CA THR A 138 -17.16 -20.13 -5.40
C THR A 138 -17.48 -21.61 -5.24
N SER A 139 -18.62 -21.93 -4.61
CA SER A 139 -19.08 -23.30 -4.43
C SER A 139 -19.47 -23.91 -5.79
N GLY A 140 -18.83 -25.01 -6.17
CA GLY A 140 -19.14 -25.73 -7.42
C GLY A 140 -18.80 -25.01 -8.74
N ASN A 141 -18.15 -23.84 -8.69
CA ASN A 141 -17.69 -23.11 -9.86
C ASN A 141 -16.16 -22.93 -9.86
N GLU A 142 -15.45 -23.76 -10.59
CA GLU A 142 -13.99 -23.76 -10.67
C GLU A 142 -13.38 -22.56 -11.40
N TYR A 143 -14.18 -21.77 -12.09
CA TYR A 143 -13.76 -20.55 -12.79
C TYR A 143 -13.98 -19.28 -11.99
N TYR A 144 -14.62 -19.36 -10.79
CA TYR A 144 -14.80 -18.18 -9.93
C TYR A 144 -13.89 -18.25 -8.71
N PHE A 145 -13.14 -17.16 -8.48
CA PHE A 145 -12.21 -16.98 -7.37
C PHE A 145 -12.61 -15.76 -6.56
N ARG A 146 -12.26 -15.74 -5.29
CA ARG A 146 -12.60 -14.66 -4.36
C ARG A 146 -11.40 -14.25 -3.53
N ALA A 147 -10.99 -12.97 -3.67
CA ALA A 147 -9.88 -12.40 -2.92
C ALA A 147 -10.28 -11.89 -1.53
N LEU A 148 -11.28 -12.48 -0.90
CA LEU A 148 -11.73 -12.15 0.45
C LEU A 148 -12.35 -13.37 1.15
N THR A 149 -12.63 -13.19 2.46
CA THR A 149 -13.29 -14.19 3.30
C THR A 149 -14.80 -14.24 3.02
N PRO A 150 -15.42 -15.43 2.87
CA PRO A 150 -16.86 -15.61 2.69
C PRO A 150 -17.68 -14.92 3.79
N ILE A 151 -18.91 -14.49 3.44
CA ILE A 151 -19.77 -13.76 4.39
C ILE A 151 -20.21 -14.62 5.58
N SER A 152 -20.38 -15.92 5.41
CA SER A 152 -20.66 -16.84 6.51
C SER A 152 -19.54 -16.88 7.54
N THR A 153 -18.29 -16.82 7.10
CA THR A 153 -17.12 -16.75 8.00
C THR A 153 -17.03 -15.41 8.71
N GLN A 154 -17.35 -14.31 8.03
CA GLN A 154 -17.44 -12.98 8.65
C GLN A 154 -18.52 -12.94 9.73
N ALA A 155 -19.74 -13.43 9.43
CA ALA A 155 -20.84 -13.53 10.36
C ALA A 155 -20.50 -14.38 11.60
N ARG A 156 -19.80 -15.49 11.37
CA ARG A 156 -19.29 -16.33 12.47
C ARG A 156 -18.32 -15.55 13.37
N SER A 157 -17.40 -14.80 12.80
CA SER A 157 -16.44 -13.99 13.56
C SER A 157 -17.16 -12.92 14.40
N ILE A 158 -18.23 -12.31 13.89
CA ILE A 158 -19.10 -11.40 14.65
C ILE A 158 -19.75 -12.14 15.81
N ALA A 159 -20.33 -13.31 15.58
CA ALA A 159 -21.00 -14.12 16.61
C ALA A 159 -20.02 -14.55 17.73
N GLU A 160 -18.82 -14.97 17.37
CA GLU A 160 -17.75 -15.34 18.29
C GLU A 160 -17.29 -14.13 19.12
N HIS A 161 -17.15 -12.97 18.49
CA HIS A 161 -16.80 -11.72 19.18
C HIS A 161 -17.88 -11.27 20.18
N LEU A 162 -19.15 -11.33 19.79
CA LEU A 162 -20.28 -11.05 20.70
C LEU A 162 -20.23 -11.90 21.95
N ARG A 163 -19.95 -13.19 21.81
CA ARG A 163 -19.88 -14.13 22.93
C ARG A 163 -18.65 -13.96 23.80
N ALA A 164 -17.47 -13.75 23.17
CA ALA A 164 -16.20 -13.73 23.87
C ALA A 164 -15.89 -12.38 24.52
N VAL A 165 -16.11 -11.33 23.78
CA VAL A 165 -15.66 -9.97 24.11
C VAL A 165 -16.79 -9.15 24.70
N MET A 166 -17.91 -9.04 24.01
CA MET A 166 -19.05 -8.23 24.48
C MET A 166 -19.88 -8.96 25.53
N LYS A 167 -19.79 -10.30 25.61
CA LYS A 167 -20.53 -11.16 26.54
C LYS A 167 -22.03 -10.92 26.49
N GLU A 168 -22.56 -10.63 25.32
CA GLU A 168 -23.92 -10.23 25.11
C GLU A 168 -24.85 -11.46 25.03
N PRO A 169 -25.88 -11.57 25.87
CA PRO A 169 -26.73 -12.75 25.89
C PRO A 169 -27.90 -12.71 24.89
N LYS A 170 -28.22 -11.52 24.33
CA LYS A 170 -29.36 -11.33 23.43
C LYS A 170 -29.00 -10.62 22.16
N VAL A 171 -29.42 -11.18 21.02
CA VAL A 171 -29.15 -10.63 19.68
C VAL A 171 -30.46 -10.52 18.90
N ARG A 172 -30.64 -9.39 18.22
CA ARG A 172 -31.65 -9.17 17.19
C ARG A 172 -30.93 -9.07 15.85
N LEU A 173 -31.14 -10.05 14.96
CA LEU A 173 -30.49 -10.12 13.69
C LEU A 173 -31.44 -9.73 12.57
N PHE A 174 -31.12 -8.66 11.84
CA PHE A 174 -31.76 -8.25 10.61
C PHE A 174 -30.94 -8.72 9.42
N HIS A 175 -31.58 -9.31 8.42
CA HIS A 175 -30.90 -9.71 7.17
C HIS A 175 -31.79 -9.49 5.97
N THR A 176 -31.19 -9.28 4.81
CA THR A 176 -31.90 -9.32 3.52
C THR A 176 -32.12 -10.77 3.09
N ARG A 177 -33.30 -11.06 2.51
CA ARG A 177 -33.61 -12.39 1.95
C ARG A 177 -33.04 -12.53 0.56
N ASP A 178 -31.71 -12.51 0.49
CA ASP A 178 -30.91 -12.76 -0.70
C ASP A 178 -29.73 -13.67 -0.37
N ALA A 179 -28.96 -14.08 -1.38
CA ALA A 179 -27.83 -15.00 -1.17
C ALA A 179 -26.78 -14.46 -0.16
N TYR A 180 -26.62 -13.15 -0.07
CA TYR A 180 -25.70 -12.54 0.88
C TYR A 180 -26.23 -12.63 2.32
N GLY A 181 -27.47 -12.20 2.56
CA GLY A 181 -28.10 -12.23 3.87
C GLY A 181 -28.33 -13.64 4.40
N GLU A 182 -28.74 -14.59 3.54
CA GLU A 182 -28.92 -15.99 3.92
C GLU A 182 -27.58 -16.65 4.30
N SER A 183 -26.53 -16.42 3.54
CA SER A 183 -25.18 -16.90 3.90
C SER A 183 -24.70 -16.29 5.22
N PHE A 184 -25.06 -15.01 5.51
CA PHE A 184 -24.73 -14.36 6.78
C PHE A 184 -25.44 -15.06 7.95
N VAL A 185 -26.75 -15.30 7.85
CA VAL A 185 -27.53 -15.99 8.90
C VAL A 185 -26.97 -17.38 9.17
N SER A 186 -26.68 -18.14 8.12
CA SER A 186 -26.09 -19.48 8.24
C SER A 186 -24.77 -19.47 9.02
N GLY A 187 -23.87 -18.54 8.67
CA GLY A 187 -22.59 -18.37 9.34
C GLY A 187 -22.73 -17.95 10.82
N PHE A 188 -23.66 -17.04 11.10
CA PHE A 188 -23.95 -16.57 12.44
C PHE A 188 -24.50 -17.70 13.32
N ALA A 189 -25.48 -18.45 12.83
CA ALA A 189 -26.10 -19.59 13.51
C ALA A 189 -25.10 -20.71 13.86
N ALA A 190 -24.05 -20.86 13.05
CA ALA A 190 -22.99 -21.84 13.32
C ALA A 190 -22.19 -21.57 14.62
N ALA A 191 -22.17 -20.31 15.10
CA ALA A 191 -21.38 -19.90 16.26
C ALA A 191 -22.22 -19.37 17.44
N TYR A 192 -23.46 -18.95 17.22
CA TYR A 192 -24.35 -18.38 18.24
C TYR A 192 -25.52 -19.31 18.55
N PRO A 193 -25.84 -19.59 19.83
CA PRO A 193 -26.98 -20.45 20.19
C PRO A 193 -28.33 -19.88 19.76
N LEU A 194 -29.13 -20.63 19.03
CA LEU A 194 -30.41 -20.19 18.46
C LEU A 194 -31.43 -19.66 19.48
N VAL A 195 -31.36 -20.12 20.74
CA VAL A 195 -32.30 -19.70 21.80
C VAL A 195 -32.05 -18.27 22.31
N GLN A 196 -30.94 -17.66 21.94
CA GLN A 196 -30.51 -16.35 22.44
C GLN A 196 -30.68 -15.22 21.42
N TRP A 197 -31.28 -15.50 20.26
CA TRP A 197 -31.43 -14.51 19.22
C TRP A 197 -32.74 -14.61 18.46
N ARG A 198 -33.16 -13.47 17.87
CA ARG A 198 -34.34 -13.36 17.00
C ARG A 198 -33.88 -12.92 15.61
N VAL A 199 -34.54 -13.46 14.61
CA VAL A 199 -34.21 -13.19 13.19
C VAL A 199 -35.34 -12.45 12.52
N PHE A 200 -35.02 -11.37 11.85
CA PHE A 200 -35.91 -10.54 11.06
C PHE A 200 -35.42 -10.51 9.61
N GLY A 201 -36.07 -11.30 8.77
CA GLY A 201 -35.81 -11.33 7.34
C GLY A 201 -36.53 -10.20 6.61
N LEU A 202 -35.79 -9.45 5.80
CA LEU A 202 -36.29 -8.31 5.05
C LEU A 202 -36.31 -8.65 3.56
N ASP A 203 -37.50 -8.51 2.95
CA ASP A 203 -37.63 -8.76 1.50
C ASP A 203 -37.02 -7.60 0.70
N VAL A 204 -36.23 -7.93 -0.30
CA VAL A 204 -35.62 -6.97 -1.21
C VAL A 204 -36.26 -7.10 -2.58
N ALA A 205 -37.00 -6.08 -3.00
CA ALA A 205 -37.61 -6.00 -4.30
C ALA A 205 -37.23 -4.68 -4.99
N SER A 206 -36.73 -4.74 -6.20
CA SER A 206 -36.36 -3.55 -7.00
C SER A 206 -35.45 -2.55 -6.29
N GLY A 207 -34.52 -3.04 -5.43
CA GLY A 207 -33.59 -2.19 -4.68
C GLY A 207 -34.18 -1.50 -3.45
N GLN A 208 -35.39 -1.88 -3.02
CA GLN A 208 -36.04 -1.38 -1.81
C GLN A 208 -36.31 -2.51 -0.83
N ILE A 209 -36.26 -2.16 0.47
CA ILE A 209 -36.62 -3.09 1.54
C ILE A 209 -38.15 -3.02 1.75
N GLY A 210 -38.84 -4.13 1.47
CA GLY A 210 -40.20 -4.35 1.90
C GLY A 210 -40.27 -4.77 3.38
N SER A 211 -41.41 -4.65 4.04
CA SER A 211 -41.69 -5.14 5.41
C SER A 211 -40.75 -4.60 6.53
N MET A 212 -40.00 -3.52 6.27
CA MET A 212 -39.03 -2.99 7.26
C MET A 212 -39.73 -2.52 8.54
N ASP A 213 -40.86 -1.80 8.41
CA ASP A 213 -41.60 -1.28 9.55
C ASP A 213 -42.17 -2.40 10.43
N GLU A 214 -42.74 -3.46 9.82
CA GLU A 214 -43.23 -4.63 10.55
C GLU A 214 -42.09 -5.34 11.33
N ALA A 215 -40.93 -5.52 10.71
CA ALA A 215 -39.77 -6.14 11.33
C ALA A 215 -39.24 -5.29 12.50
N LEU A 216 -39.18 -3.98 12.33
CA LEU A 216 -38.74 -3.05 13.38
C LEU A 216 -39.73 -2.93 14.55
N ASP A 217 -41.02 -2.92 14.27
CA ASP A 217 -42.05 -2.90 15.29
C ASP A 217 -42.07 -4.20 16.09
N ALA A 218 -41.88 -5.34 15.41
CA ALA A 218 -41.71 -6.63 16.10
C ALA A 218 -40.45 -6.65 16.97
N ALA A 219 -39.33 -6.09 16.47
CA ALA A 219 -38.10 -6.00 17.24
C ALA A 219 -38.22 -5.04 18.46
N ALA A 220 -39.01 -3.97 18.33
CA ALA A 220 -39.26 -3.03 19.43
C ALA A 220 -40.10 -3.64 20.56
N GLN A 221 -40.94 -4.63 20.26
CA GLN A 221 -41.74 -5.35 21.25
C GLN A 221 -40.92 -6.38 22.05
N GLU A 222 -39.74 -6.77 21.59
CA GLU A 222 -38.89 -7.71 22.31
C GLU A 222 -38.30 -7.05 23.57
N PRO A 223 -38.45 -7.67 24.75
CA PRO A 223 -38.05 -7.04 26.02
C PRO A 223 -36.53 -6.99 26.19
N GLY A 224 -36.06 -5.85 26.66
CA GLY A 224 -34.71 -5.60 27.14
C GLY A 224 -33.71 -5.12 26.07
N PRO A 225 -32.59 -4.55 26.54
CA PRO A 225 -31.50 -4.19 25.65
C PRO A 225 -30.88 -5.44 25.03
N GLY A 226 -30.26 -5.31 23.91
CA GLY A 226 -29.52 -6.37 23.23
C GLY A 226 -28.78 -5.75 22.07
N VAL A 227 -27.77 -6.47 21.56
CA VAL A 227 -27.06 -6.05 20.37
C VAL A 227 -27.91 -6.33 19.14
N ILE A 228 -27.89 -5.38 18.21
CA ILE A 228 -28.46 -5.55 16.87
C ILE A 228 -27.36 -5.95 15.92
N VAL A 229 -27.61 -7.00 15.14
CA VAL A 229 -26.71 -7.47 14.09
C VAL A 229 -27.41 -7.29 12.75
N ILE A 230 -26.68 -6.75 11.75
CA ILE A 230 -27.25 -6.49 10.42
C ILE A 230 -26.43 -7.21 9.36
N GLY A 231 -27.02 -8.21 8.71
CA GLY A 231 -26.45 -8.98 7.60
C GLY A 231 -27.07 -8.57 6.27
N ALA A 232 -26.65 -7.41 5.72
CA ALA A 232 -27.18 -6.87 4.48
C ALA A 232 -26.08 -6.13 3.68
N ALA A 233 -26.36 -5.81 2.40
CA ALA A 233 -25.50 -4.93 1.62
C ALA A 233 -25.48 -3.51 2.21
N ALA A 234 -24.43 -2.73 1.94
CA ALA A 234 -24.14 -1.45 2.59
C ALA A 234 -25.32 -0.46 2.57
N ASP A 235 -25.99 -0.33 1.44
CA ASP A 235 -27.09 0.59 1.27
C ASP A 235 -28.29 0.21 2.17
N PHE A 236 -28.62 -1.07 2.23
CA PHE A 236 -29.67 -1.60 3.11
C PHE A 236 -29.29 -1.48 4.60
N VAL A 237 -28.02 -1.65 4.94
CA VAL A 237 -27.55 -1.40 6.32
C VAL A 237 -27.84 0.04 6.73
N ALA A 238 -27.60 1.03 5.83
CA ALA A 238 -27.86 2.43 6.14
C ALA A 238 -29.34 2.71 6.41
N ASP A 239 -30.24 2.15 5.62
CA ASP A 239 -31.68 2.32 5.79
C ASP A 239 -32.18 1.69 7.10
N ILE A 240 -31.70 0.49 7.43
CA ILE A 240 -32.03 -0.19 8.68
C ILE A 240 -31.53 0.64 9.89
N VAL A 241 -30.28 1.15 9.82
CA VAL A 241 -29.69 1.98 10.89
C VAL A 241 -30.51 3.27 11.10
N LYS A 242 -30.88 3.98 10.00
CA LYS A 242 -31.73 5.18 10.09
C LYS A 242 -33.05 4.86 10.76
N ALA A 243 -33.72 3.82 10.33
CA ALA A 243 -34.99 3.42 10.86
C ALA A 243 -34.94 3.01 12.34
N LEU A 244 -33.90 2.31 12.78
CA LEU A 244 -33.65 1.94 14.16
C LEU A 244 -33.40 3.18 15.05
N ARG A 245 -32.49 4.07 14.61
CA ARG A 245 -32.14 5.27 15.39
C ARG A 245 -33.32 6.24 15.54
N ARG A 246 -34.15 6.42 14.50
CA ARG A 246 -35.37 7.23 14.54
C ARG A 246 -36.42 6.68 15.51
N ARG A 247 -36.46 5.37 15.74
CA ARG A 247 -37.30 4.73 16.78
C ARG A 247 -36.66 4.79 18.17
N GLY A 248 -35.57 5.54 18.35
CA GLY A 248 -34.91 5.73 19.65
C GLY A 248 -34.07 4.53 20.12
N ILE A 249 -33.80 3.56 19.27
CA ILE A 249 -32.95 2.41 19.61
C ILE A 249 -31.47 2.84 19.55
N LYS A 250 -30.90 3.14 20.72
CA LYS A 250 -29.51 3.63 20.87
C LYS A 250 -28.48 2.53 21.16
N GLY A 251 -28.87 1.26 21.25
CA GLY A 251 -28.00 0.13 21.55
C GLY A 251 -26.92 -0.08 20.50
N THR A 252 -25.95 -0.96 20.81
CA THR A 252 -24.86 -1.36 19.90
C THR A 252 -25.44 -2.03 18.67
N ILE A 253 -24.98 -1.59 17.51
CA ILE A 253 -25.27 -2.20 16.21
C ILE A 253 -23.98 -2.76 15.65
N ILE A 254 -23.99 -4.01 15.15
CA ILE A 254 -22.87 -4.61 14.45
C ILE A 254 -23.32 -4.95 13.03
N ALA A 255 -22.72 -4.30 12.05
CA ALA A 255 -23.03 -4.49 10.65
C ALA A 255 -22.03 -5.42 9.95
N SER A 256 -22.45 -5.97 8.81
CA SER A 256 -21.59 -6.65 7.87
C SER A 256 -20.51 -5.72 7.26
N GLN A 257 -19.54 -6.26 6.56
CA GLN A 257 -18.38 -5.55 6.01
C GLN A 257 -18.75 -4.34 5.12
N GLY A 258 -19.91 -4.34 4.49
CA GLY A 258 -20.35 -3.23 3.62
C GLY A 258 -20.31 -1.86 4.31
N ALA A 259 -20.59 -1.80 5.60
CA ALA A 259 -20.55 -0.57 6.39
C ALA A 259 -19.15 -0.17 6.88
N ALA A 260 -18.14 -1.02 6.78
CA ALA A 260 -16.82 -0.84 7.39
C ALA A 260 -15.93 0.13 6.62
N ARG A 261 -16.39 1.34 6.33
CA ARG A 261 -15.65 2.39 5.59
C ARG A 261 -16.12 3.79 5.99
N GLU A 262 -15.22 4.77 6.02
CA GLU A 262 -15.58 6.14 6.39
C GLU A 262 -16.58 6.77 5.42
N SER A 263 -16.47 6.45 4.11
CA SER A 263 -17.44 6.91 3.11
C SER A 263 -18.88 6.44 3.36
N TYR A 264 -19.07 5.42 4.21
CA TYR A 264 -20.41 4.97 4.63
C TYR A 264 -21.19 6.08 5.35
N LEU A 265 -20.52 6.99 6.06
CA LEU A 265 -21.13 8.12 6.76
C LEU A 265 -21.82 9.11 5.81
N GLN A 266 -21.48 9.10 4.52
CA GLN A 266 -22.16 9.92 3.52
C GLN A 266 -23.65 9.60 3.39
N ASN A 267 -24.08 8.39 3.78
CA ASN A 267 -25.50 8.01 3.82
C ASN A 267 -26.31 8.81 4.86
N PHE A 268 -25.63 9.47 5.81
CA PHE A 268 -26.26 10.18 6.92
C PHE A 268 -26.09 11.70 6.86
N VAL A 269 -25.12 12.22 6.11
CA VAL A 269 -24.71 13.63 6.14
C VAL A 269 -25.84 14.62 5.81
N ASN A 270 -26.82 14.20 5.02
CA ASN A 270 -27.97 15.04 4.64
C ASN A 270 -29.17 14.91 5.58
N GLU A 271 -29.14 13.96 6.52
CA GLU A 271 -30.24 13.71 7.45
C GLU A 271 -30.31 14.84 8.50
N PRO A 272 -31.52 15.34 8.83
CA PRO A 272 -31.66 16.42 9.81
C PRO A 272 -31.07 16.09 11.17
N GLU A 273 -31.23 14.84 11.62
CA GLU A 273 -30.76 14.37 12.93
C GLU A 273 -29.23 14.37 13.00
N GLU A 274 -28.55 13.97 11.93
CA GLU A 274 -27.09 13.98 11.84
C GLU A 274 -26.53 15.41 11.80
N LYS A 275 -27.23 16.34 11.11
CA LYS A 275 -26.86 17.76 11.09
C LYS A 275 -27.01 18.43 12.46
N ALA A 276 -28.05 18.05 13.21
CA ALA A 276 -28.30 18.57 14.56
C ALA A 276 -27.32 17.96 15.59
N HIS A 277 -27.00 16.69 15.43
CA HIS A 277 -26.15 15.92 16.34
C HIS A 277 -25.22 15.02 15.54
N PRO A 278 -24.02 15.49 15.15
CA PRO A 278 -23.05 14.69 14.40
C PRO A 278 -22.74 13.37 15.11
N GLY A 279 -22.84 12.27 14.38
CA GLY A 279 -22.71 10.91 14.92
C GLY A 279 -24.02 10.27 15.37
N PHE A 280 -25.16 10.93 15.20
CA PHE A 280 -26.47 10.41 15.64
C PHE A 280 -26.75 9.00 15.13
N PHE A 281 -26.42 8.71 13.87
CA PHE A 281 -26.62 7.39 13.27
C PHE A 281 -25.44 6.44 13.50
N SER A 282 -24.23 6.97 13.60
CA SER A 282 -23.00 6.16 13.62
C SER A 282 -22.45 5.85 15.02
N GLU A 283 -22.94 6.51 16.06
CA GLU A 283 -22.51 6.21 17.43
C GLU A 283 -22.87 4.77 17.82
N ASN A 284 -21.91 4.04 18.42
CA ASN A 284 -22.03 2.62 18.76
C ASN A 284 -22.35 1.71 17.55
N LEU A 285 -21.98 2.13 16.35
CA LEU A 285 -22.04 1.31 15.14
C LEU A 285 -20.67 0.64 14.92
N TYR A 286 -20.65 -0.68 15.00
CA TYR A 286 -19.53 -1.54 14.69
C TYR A 286 -19.70 -2.17 13.30
N ALA A 287 -18.61 -2.54 12.67
CA ALA A 287 -18.66 -3.33 11.45
C ALA A 287 -17.45 -4.28 11.35
N ALA A 288 -17.70 -5.45 10.76
CA ALA A 288 -16.62 -6.40 10.46
C ALA A 288 -15.82 -5.92 9.24
N SER A 289 -14.51 -6.09 9.25
CA SER A 289 -13.64 -5.73 8.11
C SER A 289 -12.47 -6.67 7.95
N SER A 290 -12.08 -6.93 6.71
CA SER A 290 -10.83 -7.64 6.37
C SER A 290 -9.61 -6.73 6.35
N LEU A 291 -9.80 -5.40 6.31
CA LEU A 291 -8.74 -4.38 6.33
C LEU A 291 -9.26 -3.12 7.02
N ILE A 292 -8.58 -2.70 8.08
CA ILE A 292 -8.77 -1.40 8.73
C ILE A 292 -7.41 -0.71 8.69
N PHE A 293 -7.35 0.48 8.09
CA PHE A 293 -6.06 1.12 7.78
C PHE A 293 -5.28 1.59 9.00
N ASP A 294 -5.93 1.87 10.13
CA ASP A 294 -5.22 2.23 11.37
C ASP A 294 -4.37 1.08 11.94
N SER A 295 -4.70 -0.16 11.57
CA SER A 295 -3.99 -1.38 11.98
C SER A 295 -3.20 -2.03 10.84
N ALA A 296 -2.97 -1.31 9.74
CA ALA A 296 -2.35 -1.84 8.55
C ALA A 296 -0.84 -1.57 8.51
N GLY A 297 -0.09 -2.48 7.87
CA GLY A 297 1.36 -2.39 7.71
C GLY A 297 1.78 -1.51 6.53
N VAL A 298 3.09 -1.44 6.30
CA VAL A 298 3.77 -0.56 5.33
C VAL A 298 3.13 -0.58 3.94
N ALA A 299 2.88 -1.77 3.37
CA ALA A 299 2.35 -1.89 2.01
C ALA A 299 0.96 -1.25 1.87
N ALA A 300 0.09 -1.43 2.88
CA ALA A 300 -1.25 -0.85 2.86
C ALA A 300 -1.23 0.67 3.11
N GLN A 301 -0.32 1.16 3.93
CA GLN A 301 -0.15 2.61 4.14
C GLN A 301 0.41 3.29 2.89
N ALA A 302 1.40 2.69 2.22
CA ALA A 302 1.92 3.20 0.94
C ALA A 302 0.80 3.25 -0.12
N PHE A 303 0.04 2.16 -0.27
CA PHE A 303 -1.13 2.14 -1.16
C PHE A 303 -2.15 3.24 -0.80
N ALA A 304 -2.41 3.46 0.51
CA ALA A 304 -3.36 4.48 0.94
C ALA A 304 -2.89 5.90 0.58
N ALA A 305 -1.60 6.17 0.67
CA ALA A 305 -1.01 7.44 0.28
C ALA A 305 -1.11 7.67 -1.25
N ASP A 306 -0.75 6.66 -2.05
CA ASP A 306 -0.82 6.72 -3.52
C ASP A 306 -2.27 6.88 -4.01
N TYR A 307 -3.19 6.08 -3.44
CA TYR A 307 -4.62 6.17 -3.73
C TYR A 307 -5.16 7.56 -3.43
N LYS A 308 -4.85 8.09 -2.25
CA LYS A 308 -5.29 9.41 -1.81
C LYS A 308 -4.73 10.53 -2.67
N THR A 309 -3.47 10.44 -3.08
CA THR A 309 -2.86 11.40 -4.02
C THR A 309 -3.62 11.42 -5.35
N LYS A 310 -4.13 10.28 -5.82
CA LYS A 310 -4.86 10.16 -7.09
C LYS A 310 -6.33 10.59 -7.00
N VAL A 311 -6.99 10.36 -5.86
CA VAL A 311 -8.45 10.49 -5.69
C VAL A 311 -8.83 11.65 -4.76
N GLY A 312 -7.94 12.10 -3.88
CA GLY A 312 -8.21 13.11 -2.85
C GLY A 312 -8.87 12.57 -1.57
N THR A 313 -9.24 11.29 -1.53
CA THR A 313 -9.87 10.65 -0.36
C THR A 313 -9.14 9.39 0.06
N SER A 314 -9.25 9.01 1.34
CA SER A 314 -8.66 7.77 1.84
C SER A 314 -9.37 6.53 1.27
N PRO A 315 -8.63 5.45 0.93
CA PRO A 315 -9.22 4.21 0.46
C PRO A 315 -9.92 3.46 1.58
N SER A 316 -10.86 2.59 1.22
CA SER A 316 -11.47 1.64 2.13
C SER A 316 -10.93 0.21 1.93
N TRP A 317 -11.44 -0.75 2.74
CA TRP A 317 -11.16 -2.18 2.55
C TRP A 317 -11.50 -2.65 1.13
N LEU A 318 -12.46 -2.00 0.49
CA LEU A 318 -12.91 -2.33 -0.86
C LEU A 318 -11.83 -2.01 -1.89
N ALA A 319 -11.24 -0.81 -1.83
CA ALA A 319 -10.08 -0.46 -2.65
C ALA A 319 -8.93 -1.44 -2.42
N GLY A 320 -8.62 -1.76 -1.15
CA GLY A 320 -7.60 -2.75 -0.81
C GLY A 320 -7.89 -4.15 -1.37
N GLY A 321 -9.14 -4.59 -1.31
CA GLY A 321 -9.58 -5.87 -1.89
C GLY A 321 -9.47 -5.92 -3.42
N ALA A 322 -9.83 -4.83 -4.09
CA ALA A 322 -9.72 -4.71 -5.54
C ALA A 322 -8.25 -4.67 -6.00
N TYR A 323 -7.40 -3.94 -5.30
CA TYR A 323 -5.96 -3.91 -5.55
C TYR A 323 -5.33 -5.31 -5.37
N ASP A 324 -5.64 -6.00 -4.28
CA ASP A 324 -5.16 -7.36 -4.02
C ASP A 324 -5.66 -8.36 -5.08
N ALA A 325 -6.92 -8.24 -5.52
CA ALA A 325 -7.45 -9.06 -6.62
C ALA A 325 -6.69 -8.80 -7.93
N ALA A 326 -6.41 -7.53 -8.25
CA ALA A 326 -5.61 -7.18 -9.42
C ALA A 326 -4.18 -7.75 -9.33
N ARG A 327 -3.53 -7.67 -8.16
CA ARG A 327 -2.20 -8.25 -7.92
C ARG A 327 -2.17 -9.77 -8.12
N LEU A 328 -3.18 -10.48 -7.63
CA LEU A 328 -3.34 -11.93 -7.85
C LEU A 328 -3.52 -12.26 -9.32
N MET A 329 -4.35 -11.51 -10.03
CA MET A 329 -4.57 -11.69 -11.46
C MET A 329 -3.31 -11.41 -12.27
N ILE A 330 -2.58 -10.34 -11.96
CA ILE A 330 -1.29 -10.00 -12.58
C ILE A 330 -0.28 -11.14 -12.40
N GLU A 331 -0.19 -11.69 -11.18
CA GLU A 331 0.72 -12.80 -10.91
C GLU A 331 0.30 -14.08 -11.67
N ALA A 332 -0.99 -14.37 -11.73
CA ALA A 332 -1.51 -15.50 -12.51
C ALA A 332 -1.20 -15.34 -14.00
N LEU A 333 -1.34 -14.13 -14.56
CA LEU A 333 -0.97 -13.85 -15.96
C LEU A 333 0.51 -14.06 -16.23
N LYS A 334 1.39 -13.67 -15.29
CA LYS A 334 2.84 -13.93 -15.38
C LYS A 334 3.15 -15.42 -15.46
N ARG A 335 2.52 -16.22 -14.58
CA ARG A 335 2.71 -17.67 -14.51
C ARG A 335 2.07 -18.41 -15.71
N ALA A 336 0.97 -17.88 -16.25
CA ALA A 336 0.19 -18.52 -17.29
C ALA A 336 0.84 -18.47 -18.69
N ASP A 337 1.85 -17.62 -18.92
CA ASP A 337 2.47 -17.39 -20.23
C ASP A 337 1.42 -17.23 -21.35
N VAL A 338 0.53 -16.24 -21.18
CA VAL A 338 -0.59 -15.95 -22.08
C VAL A 338 -0.06 -15.64 -23.48
N LYS A 339 -0.53 -16.37 -24.49
CA LYS A 339 -0.12 -16.18 -25.89
C LYS A 339 -0.78 -14.97 -26.54
N ASN A 340 -1.99 -14.62 -26.07
CA ASN A 340 -2.78 -13.45 -26.50
C ASN A 340 -3.10 -13.45 -28.01
N ARG A 341 -3.47 -14.61 -28.53
CA ARG A 341 -3.86 -14.80 -29.94
C ARG A 341 -5.31 -15.24 -30.00
N SER A 342 -6.00 -14.93 -31.10
CA SER A 342 -7.41 -15.27 -31.25
C SER A 342 -7.66 -16.79 -31.21
N ASP A 343 -6.73 -17.59 -31.77
CA ASP A 343 -6.77 -19.06 -31.79
C ASP A 343 -6.39 -19.68 -30.42
N SER A 344 -5.74 -18.96 -29.54
CA SER A 344 -5.34 -19.43 -28.21
C SER A 344 -6.25 -18.98 -27.08
N LYS A 345 -7.31 -18.21 -27.34
CA LYS A 345 -8.15 -17.55 -26.32
C LYS A 345 -8.63 -18.50 -25.22
N ILE A 346 -9.25 -19.64 -25.60
CA ILE A 346 -9.75 -20.60 -24.61
C ILE A 346 -8.60 -21.24 -23.83
N ALA A 347 -7.52 -21.60 -24.51
CA ALA A 347 -6.35 -22.18 -23.86
C ALA A 347 -5.65 -21.16 -22.92
N ASP A 348 -5.65 -19.87 -23.28
CA ASP A 348 -5.13 -18.80 -22.42
C ASP A 348 -5.97 -18.64 -21.15
N ARG A 349 -7.31 -18.66 -21.28
CA ARG A 349 -8.24 -18.62 -20.15
C ARG A 349 -8.02 -19.78 -19.19
N ASP A 350 -7.86 -20.99 -19.70
CA ASP A 350 -7.57 -22.17 -18.88
C ASP A 350 -6.20 -22.06 -18.19
N ARG A 351 -5.18 -21.59 -18.88
CA ARG A 351 -3.86 -21.36 -18.25
C ARG A 351 -3.95 -20.36 -17.11
N VAL A 352 -4.68 -19.26 -17.27
CA VAL A 352 -4.90 -18.27 -16.20
C VAL A 352 -5.66 -18.90 -15.04
N ARG A 353 -6.73 -19.68 -15.29
CA ARG A 353 -7.44 -20.41 -14.23
C ARG A 353 -6.53 -21.34 -13.45
N VAL A 354 -5.72 -22.13 -14.14
CA VAL A 354 -4.78 -23.07 -13.52
C VAL A 354 -3.73 -22.30 -12.71
N ALA A 355 -3.21 -21.20 -13.25
CA ALA A 355 -2.24 -20.35 -12.56
C ALA A 355 -2.82 -19.69 -11.30
N LEU A 356 -4.09 -19.23 -11.31
CA LEU A 356 -4.78 -18.76 -10.11
C LEU A 356 -4.92 -19.89 -9.08
N GLY A 357 -5.38 -21.07 -9.52
CA GLY A 357 -5.54 -22.24 -8.65
C GLY A 357 -4.23 -22.73 -8.01
N ALA A 358 -3.10 -22.46 -8.65
CA ALA A 358 -1.78 -22.83 -8.14
C ALA A 358 -1.23 -21.85 -7.06
N ILE A 359 -1.96 -20.76 -6.78
CA ILE A 359 -1.68 -19.88 -5.62
C ILE A 359 -2.47 -20.42 -4.42
N ASP A 360 -2.09 -21.58 -3.91
CA ASP A 360 -2.86 -22.40 -2.96
C ASP A 360 -2.20 -22.59 -1.59
N SER A 361 -1.03 -22.03 -1.39
CA SER A 361 -0.23 -22.28 -0.18
C SER A 361 0.64 -21.08 0.21
N PRO A 362 1.14 -21.01 1.45
CA PRO A 362 2.09 -20.00 1.84
C PRO A 362 3.33 -19.89 0.95
N LYS A 363 3.77 -21.01 0.32
CA LYS A 363 4.94 -21.01 -0.58
C LYS A 363 4.65 -20.33 -1.93
N SER A 364 3.44 -20.49 -2.45
CA SER A 364 2.99 -19.89 -3.71
C SER A 364 2.35 -18.52 -3.54
N ALA A 365 2.16 -18.05 -2.29
CA ALA A 365 1.43 -16.84 -1.93
C ALA A 365 1.99 -15.57 -2.59
N VAL A 366 1.09 -14.66 -2.94
CA VAL A 366 1.39 -13.32 -3.44
C VAL A 366 1.41 -12.34 -2.27
N ALA A 367 2.36 -11.42 -2.24
CA ALA A 367 2.34 -10.32 -1.26
C ALA A 367 1.22 -9.33 -1.60
N GLY A 368 0.29 -9.13 -0.68
CA GLY A 368 -0.81 -8.19 -0.78
C GLY A 368 -0.80 -7.16 0.34
N LEU A 369 -1.77 -6.25 0.30
CA LEU A 369 -1.94 -5.21 1.34
C LEU A 369 -2.34 -5.80 2.70
N THR A 370 -3.02 -6.94 2.68
CA THR A 370 -3.51 -7.64 3.88
C THR A 370 -2.63 -8.81 4.30
N GLY A 371 -1.41 -8.88 3.77
CA GLY A 371 -0.46 -9.95 4.02
C GLY A 371 -0.31 -10.92 2.84
N ARG A 372 0.02 -12.18 3.13
CA ARG A 372 0.25 -13.22 2.11
C ARG A 372 -1.08 -13.74 1.57
N LEU A 373 -1.30 -13.61 0.26
CA LEU A 373 -2.53 -14.00 -0.43
C LEU A 373 -2.37 -15.38 -1.08
N TYR A 374 -3.17 -16.33 -0.67
CA TYR A 374 -3.29 -17.66 -1.30
C TYR A 374 -4.70 -18.21 -1.12
N PHE A 375 -5.17 -18.98 -2.08
CA PHE A 375 -6.51 -19.53 -2.07
C PHE A 375 -6.58 -20.82 -1.25
N ASN A 376 -7.69 -21.02 -0.56
CA ASN A 376 -8.06 -22.30 0.02
C ASN A 376 -8.69 -23.24 -1.04
N THR A 377 -9.13 -24.44 -0.61
CA THR A 377 -9.76 -25.43 -1.47
C THR A 377 -11.04 -24.93 -2.17
N ASN A 378 -11.72 -23.93 -1.58
CA ASN A 378 -12.91 -23.30 -2.16
C ASN A 378 -12.58 -22.07 -3.03
N ARG A 379 -11.30 -21.80 -3.30
CA ARG A 379 -10.83 -20.64 -4.07
C ARG A 379 -11.15 -19.29 -3.41
N ASP A 380 -11.24 -19.29 -2.08
CA ASP A 380 -11.35 -18.09 -1.26
C ASP A 380 -10.03 -17.78 -0.57
N ILE A 381 -9.75 -16.52 -0.30
CA ILE A 381 -8.60 -16.13 0.51
C ILE A 381 -9.04 -16.01 1.99
N PRO A 382 -8.56 -16.89 2.87
CA PRO A 382 -8.87 -16.80 4.29
C PRO A 382 -8.13 -15.60 4.89
N ARG A 383 -8.86 -14.54 5.19
CA ARG A 383 -8.33 -13.35 5.88
C ARG A 383 -8.89 -13.28 7.29
N PRO A 384 -8.10 -12.83 8.28
CA PRO A 384 -8.62 -12.48 9.58
C PRO A 384 -9.68 -11.38 9.44
N ILE A 385 -10.79 -11.55 10.15
CA ILE A 385 -11.82 -10.54 10.23
C ILE A 385 -11.63 -9.78 11.54
N ARG A 386 -11.52 -8.47 11.45
CA ARG A 386 -11.42 -7.55 12.58
C ARG A 386 -12.73 -6.80 12.76
N LEU A 387 -13.07 -6.43 13.98
CA LEU A 387 -14.11 -5.48 14.24
C LEU A 387 -13.53 -4.07 14.31
N GLY A 388 -14.18 -3.15 13.61
CA GLY A 388 -13.99 -1.73 13.77
C GLY A 388 -15.28 -1.07 14.27
N PHE A 389 -15.19 0.19 14.67
CA PHE A 389 -16.33 0.97 15.10
C PHE A 389 -16.19 2.43 14.67
N PHE A 390 -17.33 3.10 14.55
CA PHE A 390 -17.36 4.52 14.23
C PHE A 390 -17.27 5.35 15.51
N ARG A 391 -16.38 6.34 15.49
CA ARG A 391 -16.24 7.34 16.52
C ARG A 391 -15.68 8.63 15.94
N TYR A 392 -16.24 9.77 16.32
CA TYR A 392 -15.82 11.10 15.85
C TYR A 392 -15.67 11.20 14.32
N GLY A 393 -16.59 10.57 13.57
CA GLY A 393 -16.55 10.57 12.11
C GLY A 393 -15.46 9.72 11.46
N ARG A 394 -14.79 8.86 12.24
CA ARG A 394 -13.76 7.93 11.76
C ARG A 394 -14.16 6.48 11.99
N PHE A 395 -13.71 5.59 11.10
CA PHE A 395 -13.82 4.14 11.30
C PHE A 395 -12.47 3.60 11.76
N VAL A 396 -12.41 3.04 12.97
CA VAL A 396 -11.17 2.59 13.63
C VAL A 396 -11.31 1.19 14.19
N THR A 397 -10.19 0.52 14.42
CA THR A 397 -10.14 -0.82 15.00
C THR A 397 -10.73 -0.82 16.42
N ALA A 398 -11.62 -1.77 16.75
CA ALA A 398 -12.20 -1.89 18.09
C ALA A 398 -11.15 -2.32 19.13
N PRO A 399 -11.31 -1.95 20.41
CA PRO A 399 -10.29 -2.12 21.47
C PRO A 399 -9.85 -3.56 21.72
N LEU A 400 -10.70 -4.53 21.43
CA LEU A 400 -10.42 -5.96 21.59
C LEU A 400 -10.72 -6.69 20.28
N GLN A 401 -9.83 -7.61 19.90
CA GLN A 401 -9.94 -8.42 18.70
C GLN A 401 -9.84 -9.91 19.04
N LEU A 402 -10.35 -10.78 18.17
CA LEU A 402 -10.14 -12.21 18.24
C LEU A 402 -9.16 -12.64 17.14
N VAL A 403 -8.05 -13.27 17.52
CA VAL A 403 -7.05 -13.83 16.61
C VAL A 403 -7.09 -15.33 16.69
N ARG A 404 -7.42 -16.00 15.58
CA ARG A 404 -7.54 -17.46 15.55
C ARG A 404 -6.20 -18.14 15.79
N ILE A 405 -6.22 -19.22 16.58
CA ILE A 405 -5.08 -20.10 16.82
C ILE A 405 -5.20 -21.27 15.84
N ASP A 406 -4.43 -21.23 14.75
CA ASP A 406 -4.47 -22.29 13.73
C ASP A 406 -3.63 -23.53 14.13
N HIS A 407 -2.58 -23.32 14.94
CA HIS A 407 -1.68 -24.37 15.41
C HIS A 407 -1.56 -24.32 16.94
N PRO A 408 -2.44 -25.02 17.68
CA PRO A 408 -2.44 -25.01 19.14
C PRO A 408 -1.31 -25.84 19.77
N ASN A 409 -0.57 -26.61 18.98
CA ASN A 409 0.51 -27.45 19.47
C ASN A 409 1.60 -26.63 20.17
N GLY A 410 1.98 -27.02 21.40
CA GLY A 410 2.95 -26.27 22.20
C GLY A 410 2.40 -25.09 23.00
N ILE A 411 1.09 -24.83 22.94
CA ILE A 411 0.41 -23.81 23.75
C ILE A 411 -0.37 -24.50 24.86
N ASP A 412 -0.15 -24.12 26.11
CA ASP A 412 -1.00 -24.53 27.23
C ASP A 412 -2.29 -23.72 27.21
N LEU A 413 -3.27 -24.20 26.43
CA LEU A 413 -4.57 -23.54 26.26
C LEU A 413 -5.36 -23.42 27.58
N ALA A 414 -5.13 -24.32 28.56
CA ALA A 414 -5.79 -24.26 29.84
C ALA A 414 -5.26 -23.10 30.68
N ALA A 415 -3.94 -23.02 30.82
CA ALA A 415 -3.27 -21.93 31.52
C ALA A 415 -3.54 -20.55 30.87
N GLU A 416 -3.52 -20.47 29.54
CA GLU A 416 -3.81 -19.21 28.84
C GLU A 416 -5.30 -18.79 28.95
N ARG A 417 -6.22 -19.76 29.12
CA ARG A 417 -7.62 -19.48 29.40
C ARG A 417 -7.83 -18.94 30.83
N GLU A 418 -7.15 -19.50 31.82
CA GLU A 418 -7.17 -19.00 33.20
C GLU A 418 -6.67 -17.56 33.29
N LYS A 419 -5.67 -17.19 32.50
CA LYS A 419 -5.18 -15.80 32.36
C LYS A 419 -6.15 -14.88 31.61
N GLY A 420 -7.21 -15.41 31.00
CA GLY A 420 -8.13 -14.65 30.17
C GLY A 420 -7.57 -14.27 28.78
N HIS A 421 -6.50 -14.89 28.35
CA HIS A 421 -5.87 -14.64 27.05
C HIS A 421 -6.51 -15.42 25.92
N VAL A 422 -7.12 -16.58 26.20
CA VAL A 422 -7.69 -17.49 25.20
C VAL A 422 -9.16 -17.76 25.49
N VAL A 423 -9.96 -17.75 24.43
CA VAL A 423 -11.34 -18.26 24.43
C VAL A 423 -11.47 -19.42 23.45
N THR A 424 -12.39 -20.35 23.77
CA THR A 424 -12.65 -21.53 22.96
C THR A 424 -14.12 -21.61 22.59
N PHE A 425 -14.39 -21.83 21.29
CA PHE A 425 -15.71 -22.12 20.76
C PHE A 425 -15.69 -23.45 20.02
N ARG A 426 -16.28 -24.47 20.60
CA ARG A 426 -16.23 -25.86 20.11
C ARG A 426 -14.75 -26.31 19.95
N ASP A 427 -14.31 -26.50 18.71
CA ASP A 427 -12.97 -26.94 18.31
C ASP A 427 -12.02 -25.78 17.93
N ARG A 428 -12.45 -24.53 18.07
CA ARG A 428 -11.67 -23.35 17.68
C ARG A 428 -11.20 -22.56 18.88
N HIS A 429 -9.94 -22.18 18.83
CA HIS A 429 -9.31 -21.37 19.88
C HIS A 429 -8.93 -20.02 19.33
N TYR A 430 -9.07 -18.97 20.15
CA TYR A 430 -8.76 -17.58 19.77
C TYR A 430 -8.01 -16.90 20.90
N TRP A 431 -6.97 -16.16 20.54
CA TRP A 431 -6.39 -15.15 21.41
C TRP A 431 -7.32 -13.95 21.49
N ILE A 432 -7.47 -13.39 22.68
CA ILE A 432 -8.05 -12.06 22.88
C ILE A 432 -6.92 -11.05 22.74
N GLN A 433 -6.85 -10.41 21.57
CA GLN A 433 -5.83 -9.39 21.26
C GLN A 433 -6.32 -8.03 21.71
N ARG A 434 -5.49 -7.33 22.49
CA ARG A 434 -5.72 -5.96 22.93
C ARG A 434 -5.16 -4.97 21.93
N VAL A 435 -5.92 -3.91 21.66
CA VAL A 435 -5.53 -2.84 20.74
C VAL A 435 -5.04 -1.65 21.56
N VAL A 436 -3.85 -1.15 21.21
CA VAL A 436 -3.25 0.04 21.79
C VAL A 436 -3.25 1.13 20.71
N TYR A 437 -4.06 2.16 20.89
CA TYR A 437 -4.06 3.33 20.02
C TYR A 437 -2.82 4.16 20.31
N THR A 438 -1.99 4.30 19.32
CA THR A 438 -0.64 4.84 19.46
C THR A 438 -0.43 6.02 18.54
N GLY A 439 0.19 7.08 19.04
CA GLY A 439 0.62 8.21 18.23
C GLY A 439 1.96 8.74 18.66
N ILE A 440 2.68 9.27 17.69
CA ILE A 440 3.96 9.95 17.87
C ILE A 440 3.82 11.35 17.30
N ASP A 441 4.17 12.37 18.06
CA ASP A 441 4.20 13.77 17.64
C ASP A 441 5.60 14.33 17.77
N ILE A 442 6.13 14.86 16.65
CA ILE A 442 7.52 15.32 16.57
C ILE A 442 7.62 16.77 17.01
N ASN A 443 8.28 17.02 18.15
CA ASN A 443 8.60 18.36 18.60
C ASN A 443 9.74 18.97 17.78
N ARG A 444 10.79 18.19 17.54
CA ARG A 444 11.97 18.69 16.84
C ARG A 444 12.87 17.57 16.31
N VAL A 445 13.32 17.69 15.05
CA VAL A 445 14.48 16.98 14.53
C VAL A 445 15.64 17.96 14.47
N SER A 446 16.69 17.74 15.26
CA SER A 446 17.76 18.72 15.44
C SER A 446 19.01 18.42 14.62
N ARG A 447 19.25 17.16 14.26
CA ARG A 447 20.45 16.73 13.52
C ARG A 447 20.16 15.49 12.69
N VAL A 448 20.71 15.45 11.47
CA VAL A 448 20.81 14.25 10.62
C VAL A 448 22.27 14.07 10.27
N ASP A 449 22.89 12.99 10.75
CA ASP A 449 24.32 12.69 10.59
C ASP A 449 24.50 11.40 9.80
N MET A 450 24.73 11.55 8.49
CA MET A 450 24.92 10.42 7.57
C MET A 450 26.22 9.66 7.85
N LYS A 451 27.25 10.34 8.34
CA LYS A 451 28.55 9.73 8.63
C LYS A 451 28.50 8.81 9.85
N GLN A 452 27.71 9.18 10.85
CA GLN A 452 27.52 8.39 12.07
C GLN A 452 26.30 7.46 11.97
N ASN A 453 25.57 7.50 10.85
CA ASN A 453 24.31 6.76 10.67
C ASN A 453 23.33 7.00 11.83
N SER A 454 23.09 8.29 12.17
CA SER A 454 22.25 8.68 13.29
C SER A 454 21.48 9.97 13.04
N PHE A 455 20.41 10.17 13.81
CA PHE A 455 19.67 11.43 13.86
C PHE A 455 19.22 11.72 15.31
N SER A 456 19.05 13.01 15.63
CA SER A 456 18.60 13.47 16.94
C SER A 456 17.18 13.99 16.85
N VAL A 457 16.29 13.51 17.73
CA VAL A 457 14.87 13.85 17.72
C VAL A 457 14.31 13.98 19.12
N ASP A 458 13.40 14.95 19.31
CA ASP A 458 12.54 15.14 20.49
C ASP A 458 11.09 14.95 20.05
N PHE A 459 10.36 14.07 20.72
CA PHE A 459 8.97 13.73 20.36
C PHE A 459 8.16 13.29 21.56
N TYR A 460 6.83 13.40 21.43
CA TYR A 460 5.88 12.76 22.33
C TYR A 460 5.41 11.41 21.75
N LEU A 461 5.27 10.42 22.63
CA LEU A 461 4.61 9.14 22.39
C LEU A 461 3.44 9.04 23.34
N TRP A 462 2.22 8.80 22.81
CA TRP A 462 1.10 8.45 23.67
C TRP A 462 0.52 7.10 23.28
N MET A 463 -0.08 6.49 24.30
CA MET A 463 -0.77 5.19 24.17
C MET A 463 -2.11 5.26 24.90
N ARG A 464 -3.18 4.79 24.22
CA ARG A 464 -4.52 4.62 24.84
C ARG A 464 -4.96 3.18 24.65
N PHE A 465 -5.44 2.54 25.70
CA PHE A 465 -5.79 1.11 25.70
C PHE A 465 -6.85 0.76 26.73
N ALA A 466 -7.54 -0.36 26.52
CA ALA A 466 -8.53 -0.86 27.46
C ALA A 466 -7.87 -1.60 28.64
N GLY A 467 -8.34 -1.31 29.86
CA GLY A 467 -7.82 -1.89 31.11
C GLY A 467 -6.61 -1.13 31.63
N ASP A 468 -6.02 -1.62 32.75
CA ASP A 468 -4.89 -0.99 33.44
C ASP A 468 -3.60 -1.84 33.40
N ASP A 469 -3.51 -2.79 32.48
CA ASP A 469 -2.36 -3.67 32.36
C ASP A 469 -1.16 -2.92 31.75
N GLU A 470 -0.13 -2.68 32.56
CA GLU A 470 1.09 -1.95 32.17
C GLU A 470 1.93 -2.70 31.10
N ALA A 471 1.76 -4.01 30.95
CA ALA A 471 2.48 -4.79 29.93
C ALA A 471 2.24 -4.24 28.51
N GLN A 472 1.16 -3.47 28.30
CA GLN A 472 0.87 -2.82 27.02
C GLN A 472 1.80 -1.63 26.71
N THR A 473 2.42 -1.05 27.71
CA THR A 473 3.34 0.07 27.58
C THR A 473 4.81 -0.32 27.69
N HIS A 474 5.11 -1.59 28.01
CA HIS A 474 6.48 -2.09 28.11
C HIS A 474 7.10 -2.28 26.73
N VAL A 475 7.43 -1.15 26.12
CA VAL A 475 8.07 -1.09 24.81
C VAL A 475 9.51 -0.65 24.92
N GLU A 476 10.32 -1.01 23.93
CA GLU A 476 11.69 -0.52 23.78
C GLU A 476 11.90 0.06 22.39
N PHE A 477 12.81 1.00 22.29
CA PHE A 477 13.31 1.56 21.03
C PHE A 477 14.67 0.95 20.70
N PRO A 478 14.77 -0.08 19.85
CA PRO A 478 16.06 -0.75 19.58
C PRO A 478 17.11 0.16 18.94
N ALA A 479 16.66 1.19 18.21
CA ALA A 479 17.52 2.16 17.53
C ALA A 479 17.99 3.30 18.44
N LEU A 480 17.43 3.46 19.64
CA LEU A 480 17.81 4.52 20.59
C LEU A 480 19.22 4.24 21.16
N LEU A 481 20.15 5.17 20.99
CA LEU A 481 21.54 5.01 21.37
C LEU A 481 21.73 5.03 22.89
N ASP A 482 21.10 5.98 23.55
CA ASP A 482 21.04 6.02 25.01
C ASP A 482 19.72 5.42 25.51
N ARG A 483 19.78 4.18 25.97
CA ARG A 483 18.60 3.50 26.50
C ARG A 483 18.01 4.14 27.75
N GLY A 484 18.77 4.97 28.48
CA GLY A 484 18.30 5.71 29.61
C GLY A 484 17.39 6.89 29.26
N ALA A 485 17.35 7.30 28.00
CA ALA A 485 16.48 8.39 27.54
C ALA A 485 14.99 8.03 27.48
N PHE A 486 14.64 6.75 27.64
CA PHE A 486 13.25 6.27 27.72
C PHE A 486 13.08 5.23 28.82
N ASP A 487 12.06 5.45 29.67
CA ASP A 487 11.65 4.52 30.72
C ASP A 487 10.11 4.34 30.66
N PRO A 488 9.60 3.19 30.24
CA PRO A 488 8.15 2.95 30.14
C PRO A 488 7.42 3.02 31.50
N ALA A 489 8.14 2.87 32.61
CA ALA A 489 7.58 2.99 33.96
C ALA A 489 7.37 4.45 34.39
N ARG A 490 7.89 5.45 33.64
CA ARG A 490 7.86 6.87 33.99
C ARG A 490 7.18 7.72 32.91
N PRO A 491 5.86 7.61 32.72
CA PRO A 491 5.15 8.50 31.81
C PRO A 491 5.17 9.95 32.35
N VAL A 492 5.20 10.93 31.46
CA VAL A 492 5.02 12.36 31.78
C VAL A 492 3.62 12.62 32.31
N GLN A 493 2.63 11.90 31.75
CA GLN A 493 1.25 11.96 32.16
C GLN A 493 0.62 10.55 32.10
N ALA A 494 -0.18 10.22 33.11
CA ALA A 494 -0.95 9.01 33.18
C ALA A 494 -2.37 9.35 33.65
N GLY A 495 -3.39 8.67 33.10
CA GLY A 495 -4.78 8.90 33.43
C GLY A 495 -5.73 7.99 32.67
N GLN A 496 -6.98 8.37 32.64
CA GLN A 496 -8.00 7.78 31.81
C GLN A 496 -8.63 8.85 30.90
N GLU A 497 -8.72 8.54 29.63
CA GLU A 497 -9.31 9.39 28.60
C GLU A 497 -10.32 8.56 27.82
N ASP A 498 -11.58 9.00 27.81
CA ASP A 498 -12.61 8.40 26.99
C ASP A 498 -12.85 6.90 27.29
N GLY A 499 -12.74 6.51 28.57
CA GLY A 499 -12.90 5.12 29.04
C GLY A 499 -11.71 4.20 28.74
N LEU A 500 -10.59 4.76 28.25
CA LEU A 500 -9.35 4.05 28.01
C LEU A 500 -8.25 4.59 28.93
N SER A 501 -7.35 3.72 29.35
CA SER A 501 -6.11 4.14 30.03
C SER A 501 -5.24 4.93 29.08
N TYR A 502 -4.68 6.03 29.55
CA TYR A 502 -3.83 6.95 28.79
C TYR A 502 -2.46 7.04 29.41
N ARG A 503 -1.42 6.98 28.59
CA ARG A 503 -0.02 7.20 28.99
C ARG A 503 0.65 8.10 27.94
N LEU A 504 1.35 9.15 28.40
CA LEU A 504 2.13 10.06 27.58
C LEU A 504 3.59 10.02 28.00
N TYR A 505 4.49 9.90 27.04
CA TYR A 505 5.92 9.92 27.22
C TYR A 505 6.54 11.06 26.40
N ARG A 506 7.65 11.61 26.85
CA ARG A 506 8.51 12.49 26.04
C ARG A 506 9.87 11.85 25.93
N ILE A 507 10.34 11.68 24.72
CA ILE A 507 11.61 11.05 24.39
C ILE A 507 12.45 12.07 23.64
N ASN A 508 13.69 12.31 24.15
CA ASN A 508 14.68 13.14 23.50
C ASN A 508 15.99 12.36 23.43
N GLY A 509 16.44 12.03 22.22
CA GLY A 509 17.61 11.17 22.05
C GLY A 509 18.11 11.05 20.64
N ASP A 510 19.25 10.37 20.52
CA ASP A 510 19.88 10.01 19.27
C ASP A 510 19.47 8.60 18.85
N PHE A 511 19.04 8.46 17.61
CA PHE A 511 18.62 7.19 17.04
C PHE A 511 19.55 6.77 15.91
N LYS A 512 19.84 5.47 15.81
CA LYS A 512 20.48 4.89 14.62
C LYS A 512 19.55 5.01 13.42
N ALA A 513 20.14 5.33 12.26
CA ALA A 513 19.44 5.34 10.99
C ALA A 513 20.23 4.55 9.94
N HIS A 514 19.53 4.07 8.95
CA HIS A 514 20.15 3.56 7.73
C HIS A 514 19.81 4.53 6.59
N PHE A 515 20.86 5.14 6.02
CA PHE A 515 20.70 6.07 4.90
C PHE A 515 20.98 5.35 3.57
N ASP A 516 20.02 5.38 2.66
CA ASP A 516 20.24 4.97 1.27
C ASP A 516 20.76 6.17 0.48
N LEU A 517 22.04 6.10 0.11
CA LEU A 517 22.75 7.19 -0.57
C LEU A 517 22.97 6.92 -2.07
N HIS A 518 22.39 5.86 -2.67
CA HIS A 518 22.57 5.57 -4.09
C HIS A 518 22.27 6.78 -4.98
N ASP A 519 21.20 7.51 -4.68
CA ASP A 519 20.76 8.68 -5.42
C ASP A 519 21.35 10.02 -4.92
N TYR A 520 22.31 9.99 -4.00
CA TYR A 520 22.92 11.20 -3.46
C TYR A 520 23.52 12.11 -4.56
N PRO A 521 23.20 13.42 -4.60
CA PRO A 521 22.49 14.24 -3.63
C PRO A 521 21.00 14.46 -3.91
N PHE A 522 20.34 13.62 -4.68
CA PHE A 522 18.92 13.72 -5.02
C PHE A 522 18.05 12.82 -4.13
N ASP A 523 18.63 12.30 -3.08
CA ASP A 523 18.09 11.29 -2.19
C ASP A 523 16.92 11.79 -1.34
N THR A 524 15.98 10.88 -1.09
CA THR A 524 14.95 11.01 -0.06
C THR A 524 15.27 10.00 1.03
N GLN A 525 15.32 10.47 2.28
CA GLN A 525 15.67 9.65 3.44
C GLN A 525 14.48 9.44 4.34
N GLN A 526 14.44 8.27 4.95
CA GLN A 526 13.46 7.89 5.94
C GLN A 526 14.13 7.77 7.31
N LEU A 527 13.76 8.65 8.25
CA LEU A 527 14.18 8.54 9.64
C LEU A 527 13.11 7.74 10.39
N LEU A 528 13.46 6.54 10.81
CA LEU A 528 12.51 5.58 11.38
C LEU A 528 12.59 5.63 12.92
N LEU A 529 11.47 5.94 13.55
CA LEU A 529 11.22 5.73 14.97
C LEU A 529 10.44 4.42 15.12
N HIS A 530 11.16 3.35 15.45
CA HIS A 530 10.63 2.02 15.65
C HIS A 530 10.65 1.66 17.12
N PHE A 531 9.51 1.17 17.64
CA PHE A 531 9.48 0.49 18.94
C PHE A 531 8.81 -0.87 18.85
N GLN A 532 9.12 -1.73 19.80
CA GLN A 532 8.58 -3.08 19.90
C GLN A 532 8.29 -3.45 21.35
N ASN A 533 7.32 -4.33 21.56
CA ASN A 533 7.03 -4.93 22.86
C ASN A 533 7.67 -6.33 22.91
N LEU A 534 8.63 -6.53 23.81
CA LEU A 534 9.34 -7.81 23.94
C LEU A 534 8.68 -8.80 24.91
N GLU A 535 7.75 -8.35 25.73
CA GLU A 535 7.10 -9.19 26.73
C GLU A 535 5.88 -9.91 26.16
N GLN A 536 5.08 -9.17 25.37
CA GLN A 536 3.82 -9.65 24.84
C GLN A 536 3.99 -10.11 23.38
N ARG A 537 3.35 -11.24 23.06
CA ARG A 537 3.25 -11.71 21.68
C ARG A 537 2.32 -10.83 20.87
N ARG A 538 2.56 -10.72 19.57
CA ARG A 538 1.69 -10.02 18.61
C ARG A 538 0.24 -10.50 18.67
N GLU A 539 0.01 -11.77 18.98
CA GLU A 539 -1.34 -12.34 19.09
C GLU A 539 -2.12 -11.76 20.27
N LEU A 540 -1.44 -11.26 21.32
CA LEU A 540 -2.06 -10.71 22.53
C LEU A 540 -2.19 -9.18 22.50
N ILE A 541 -1.33 -8.50 21.74
CA ILE A 541 -1.32 -7.04 21.65
C ILE A 541 -1.05 -6.58 20.22
N THR A 542 -1.65 -5.47 19.83
CA THR A 542 -1.33 -4.78 18.57
C THR A 542 -1.38 -3.27 18.78
N TYR A 543 -0.36 -2.57 18.28
CA TYR A 543 -0.34 -1.12 18.25
C TYR A 543 -1.00 -0.65 16.96
N VAL A 544 -1.92 0.31 17.06
CA VAL A 544 -2.63 0.86 15.90
C VAL A 544 -2.48 2.38 15.89
N ILE A 545 -2.62 2.97 14.72
CA ILE A 545 -2.51 4.42 14.56
C ILE A 545 -3.68 5.10 15.26
N ASP A 546 -3.41 5.96 16.23
CA ASP A 546 -4.43 6.76 16.92
C ASP A 546 -4.92 7.91 16.04
N ARG A 547 -5.89 7.63 15.18
CA ARG A 547 -6.46 8.60 14.24
C ARG A 547 -7.25 9.74 14.92
N PHE A 548 -7.50 9.66 16.22
CA PHE A 548 -8.18 10.71 16.99
C PHE A 548 -7.18 11.70 17.59
N GLY A 549 -6.04 11.19 18.07
CA GLY A 549 -5.00 12.00 18.71
C GLY A 549 -4.08 12.72 17.72
N LEU A 550 -3.92 12.17 16.52
CA LEU A 550 -3.09 12.76 15.48
C LEU A 550 -3.87 13.85 14.72
N ARG A 551 -3.30 15.05 14.63
CA ARG A 551 -3.75 16.06 13.66
C ARG A 551 -3.26 15.64 12.28
N LEU A 552 -3.99 14.74 11.66
CA LEU A 552 -3.73 14.36 10.28
C LEU A 552 -4.43 15.39 9.39
N ASP A 553 -3.68 15.99 8.46
CA ASP A 553 -4.27 16.76 7.38
C ASP A 553 -5.23 15.89 6.55
N ASP A 554 -6.06 16.51 5.73
CA ASP A 554 -6.95 15.79 4.80
C ASP A 554 -6.19 14.80 3.91
N ASP A 555 -4.86 14.97 3.77
CA ASP A 555 -3.96 14.03 3.08
C ASP A 555 -3.40 12.91 3.98
N GLY A 556 -3.75 12.83 5.26
CA GLY A 556 -3.25 11.80 6.18
C GLY A 556 -1.81 11.97 6.64
N SER A 557 -1.13 13.02 6.15
CA SER A 557 0.15 13.44 6.71
C SER A 557 -0.09 14.23 8.00
N SER A 558 0.76 14.06 9.00
CA SER A 558 0.75 14.96 10.16
C SER A 558 1.35 16.30 9.73
N ARG A 559 0.67 17.41 10.02
CA ARG A 559 1.29 18.71 9.92
C ARG A 559 2.46 18.75 10.87
N ALA A 560 3.65 18.98 10.29
CA ALA A 560 4.74 19.45 11.11
C ALA A 560 4.33 20.79 11.73
N GLU A 561 4.39 20.93 13.04
CA GLU A 561 4.33 22.26 13.64
C GLU A 561 5.41 23.12 12.99
N ASP A 562 5.06 24.36 12.62
CA ASP A 562 6.00 25.32 12.07
C ASP A 562 7.18 25.44 13.02
N GLY A 563 8.32 24.86 12.67
CA GLY A 563 9.53 24.86 13.50
C GLY A 563 10.12 23.50 13.85
N ALA A 564 9.37 22.40 13.82
CA ALA A 564 9.87 21.05 14.16
C ALA A 564 11.09 20.62 13.30
N TYR A 565 11.16 21.12 12.08
CA TYR A 565 12.22 20.80 11.11
C TYR A 565 13.05 22.03 10.70
N SER A 566 12.86 23.19 11.34
CA SER A 566 13.50 24.47 10.97
C SER A 566 15.04 24.48 11.14
N GLY A 567 15.62 23.53 11.87
CA GLY A 567 17.07 23.36 12.02
C GLY A 567 17.75 22.54 10.92
N LEU A 568 17.00 22.02 9.95
CA LEU A 568 17.50 21.12 8.90
C LEU A 568 17.59 21.85 7.54
N GLU A 569 18.47 22.85 7.42
CA GLU A 569 18.59 23.72 6.22
C GLU A 569 18.79 22.97 4.90
N LEU A 570 19.41 21.77 4.93
CA LEU A 570 19.66 20.95 3.75
C LEU A 570 18.54 19.98 3.43
N TRP A 571 17.48 19.94 4.23
CA TRP A 571 16.41 18.97 4.11
C TRP A 571 15.04 19.65 4.02
N ARG A 572 14.18 19.08 3.21
CA ARG A 572 12.76 19.44 3.12
C ARG A 572 11.94 18.30 3.71
N PHE A 573 11.09 18.58 4.67
CA PHE A 573 10.12 17.65 5.20
C PHE A 573 9.05 17.35 4.14
N LEU A 574 8.76 16.05 3.93
CA LEU A 574 7.74 15.58 2.99
C LEU A 574 6.49 15.08 3.71
N GLY A 575 6.63 14.52 4.91
CA GLY A 575 5.53 13.94 5.67
C GLY A 575 6.03 13.02 6.78
N LEU A 576 5.10 12.68 7.67
CA LEU A 576 5.29 11.69 8.73
C LEU A 576 4.29 10.56 8.51
N ASN A 577 4.80 9.37 8.22
CA ASN A 577 4.00 8.18 7.94
C ASN A 577 4.02 7.24 9.12
N TYR A 578 2.87 6.66 9.46
CA TYR A 578 2.73 5.67 10.51
C TYR A 578 2.34 4.32 9.95
N PHE A 579 2.85 3.24 10.51
CA PHE A 579 2.44 1.89 10.14
C PHE A 579 2.67 0.90 11.26
N VAL A 580 1.85 -0.15 11.24
CA VAL A 580 1.97 -1.25 12.20
C VAL A 580 3.00 -2.24 11.67
N GLU A 581 4.00 -2.53 12.49
CA GLU A 581 4.99 -3.55 12.15
C GLU A 581 4.93 -4.71 13.13
N SER A 582 5.34 -5.87 12.67
CA SER A 582 5.65 -7.03 13.50
C SER A 582 7.07 -7.45 13.25
N LEU A 583 7.87 -7.45 14.30
CA LEU A 583 9.20 -8.00 14.23
C LEU A 583 9.11 -9.53 14.33
N SER A 584 9.53 -10.24 13.28
CA SER A 584 9.68 -11.69 13.34
C SER A 584 11.12 -12.06 13.64
N SER A 585 11.37 -12.72 14.78
CA SER A 585 12.65 -13.33 15.06
C SER A 585 12.70 -14.74 14.45
N GLY A 586 13.71 -15.03 13.64
CA GLY A 586 14.01 -16.39 13.18
C GLY A 586 14.55 -17.32 14.29
N SER A 587 14.76 -16.77 15.49
CA SER A 587 15.21 -17.47 16.69
C SER A 587 14.06 -17.64 17.67
N THR A 588 14.02 -18.77 18.38
CA THR A 588 13.10 -18.99 19.50
C THR A 588 13.43 -18.14 20.73
N LEU A 589 14.53 -17.39 20.71
CA LEU A 589 15.10 -16.65 21.84
C LEU A 589 15.23 -17.53 23.11
N GLY A 590 15.48 -18.84 22.94
CA GLY A 590 15.60 -19.78 24.03
C GLY A 590 14.29 -20.20 24.69
N LYS A 591 13.13 -19.80 24.17
CA LYS A 591 11.82 -20.23 24.73
C LYS A 591 11.56 -21.69 24.37
N ALA A 592 11.57 -22.56 25.35
CA ALA A 592 11.41 -24.01 25.19
C ALA A 592 10.05 -24.38 24.53
N SER A 593 9.00 -23.59 24.77
CA SER A 593 7.67 -23.76 24.15
C SER A 593 7.66 -23.60 22.63
N LEU A 594 8.75 -23.06 22.05
CA LEU A 594 8.90 -22.82 20.61
C LEU A 594 9.90 -23.78 19.96
N PHE A 595 10.49 -24.71 20.70
CA PHE A 595 11.45 -25.69 20.16
C PHE A 595 10.73 -26.68 19.22
N GLY A 596 11.29 -26.89 18.04
CA GLY A 596 10.75 -27.81 17.05
C GLY A 596 9.52 -27.34 16.26
N ALA A 597 9.04 -26.13 16.51
CA ALA A 597 8.02 -25.51 15.69
C ALA A 597 8.66 -24.65 14.57
N GLU A 598 8.09 -24.62 13.37
CA GLU A 598 8.40 -23.57 12.38
C GLU A 598 7.96 -22.17 12.88
N ALA A 599 7.57 -22.07 14.15
CA ALA A 599 7.01 -20.89 14.77
C ALA A 599 8.10 -19.83 14.97
N ARG A 600 7.98 -18.76 14.21
CA ARG A 600 8.69 -17.50 14.44
C ARG A 600 8.04 -16.79 15.63
N THR A 601 8.85 -16.25 16.52
CA THR A 601 8.32 -15.35 17.55
C THR A 601 8.05 -13.99 16.89
N GLU A 602 6.79 -13.59 16.82
CA GLU A 602 6.40 -12.28 16.32
C GLU A 602 6.08 -11.36 17.50
N PHE A 603 6.74 -10.21 17.53
CA PHE A 603 6.50 -9.16 18.52
C PHE A 603 5.69 -8.03 17.88
N ALA A 604 4.81 -7.44 18.67
CA ALA A 604 4.08 -6.26 18.24
C ALA A 604 5.01 -5.05 18.21
N GLY A 605 5.00 -4.31 17.11
CA GLY A 605 5.77 -3.09 16.94
C GLY A 605 4.93 -2.00 16.25
N PHE A 606 5.49 -0.81 16.26
CA PHE A 606 4.92 0.38 15.64
C PHE A 606 6.02 1.28 15.11
N ASP A 607 5.78 1.87 13.96
CA ASP A 607 6.71 2.72 13.27
C ASP A 607 6.13 4.09 12.98
N ALA A 608 6.97 5.12 13.17
CA ALA A 608 6.77 6.45 12.63
C ALA A 608 7.97 6.82 11.76
N ALA A 609 7.71 7.06 10.49
CA ALA A 609 8.73 7.34 9.48
C ALA A 609 8.68 8.80 9.06
N ILE A 610 9.70 9.57 9.43
CA ILE A 610 9.88 10.97 9.02
C ILE A 610 10.51 10.95 7.64
N MET A 611 9.81 11.46 6.63
CA MET A 611 10.28 11.51 5.26
C MET A 611 10.95 12.86 4.98
N LEU A 612 12.23 12.84 4.62
CA LEU A 612 13.03 14.02 4.33
C LEU A 612 13.62 13.94 2.93
N ARG A 613 13.45 14.98 2.11
CA ARG A 613 14.10 15.14 0.80
C ARG A 613 15.24 16.14 0.90
N ARG A 614 16.37 15.80 0.31
CA ARG A 614 17.53 16.73 0.28
C ARG A 614 17.26 17.92 -0.63
N SER A 615 17.66 19.11 -0.20
CA SER A 615 17.67 20.35 -1.00
C SER A 615 18.82 20.31 -2.02
N SER A 616 18.67 19.46 -3.04
CA SER A 616 19.75 19.16 -4.02
C SER A 616 20.24 20.39 -4.76
N ALA A 617 19.39 21.38 -5.07
CA ALA A 617 19.82 22.61 -5.75
C ALA A 617 20.86 23.41 -4.93
N ILE A 618 20.66 23.55 -3.63
CA ILE A 618 21.59 24.22 -2.72
C ILE A 618 22.90 23.40 -2.63
N TYR A 619 22.80 22.10 -2.53
CA TYR A 619 23.95 21.21 -2.51
C TYR A 619 24.78 21.32 -3.80
N MET A 620 24.13 21.26 -4.96
CA MET A 620 24.80 21.39 -6.25
C MET A 620 25.53 22.73 -6.38
N LEU A 621 24.88 23.82 -5.98
CA LEU A 621 25.50 25.14 -6.03
C LEU A 621 26.73 25.26 -5.10
N LYS A 622 26.63 24.73 -3.87
CA LYS A 622 27.70 24.84 -2.88
C LYS A 622 28.88 23.89 -3.15
N ASN A 623 28.61 22.66 -3.61
CA ASN A 623 29.63 21.59 -3.67
C ASN A 623 30.03 21.17 -5.09
N LEU A 624 29.14 21.29 -6.09
CA LEU A 624 29.41 20.82 -7.46
C LEU A 624 29.67 21.96 -8.46
N LEU A 625 29.48 23.23 -8.09
CA LEU A 625 29.83 24.36 -8.95
C LEU A 625 31.28 24.30 -9.47
N PRO A 626 32.31 23.95 -8.65
CA PRO A 626 33.67 23.82 -9.14
C PRO A 626 33.82 22.74 -10.23
N LEU A 627 33.11 21.60 -10.08
CA LEU A 627 33.12 20.55 -11.08
C LEU A 627 32.49 21.03 -12.41
N PHE A 628 31.37 21.76 -12.36
CA PHE A 628 30.76 22.32 -13.57
C PHE A 628 31.70 23.32 -14.28
N LEU A 629 32.42 24.14 -13.53
CA LEU A 629 33.40 25.04 -14.09
C LEU A 629 34.57 24.26 -14.75
N LEU A 630 35.05 23.19 -14.14
CA LEU A 630 36.08 22.33 -14.71
C LEU A 630 35.61 21.66 -16.02
N VAL A 631 34.33 21.19 -16.08
CA VAL A 631 33.73 20.66 -17.30
C VAL A 631 33.77 21.69 -18.43
N LEU A 632 33.41 22.96 -18.14
CA LEU A 632 33.47 24.04 -19.14
C LEU A 632 34.88 24.39 -19.57
N VAL A 633 35.81 24.45 -18.63
CA VAL A 633 37.23 24.74 -18.90
C VAL A 633 37.84 23.65 -19.80
N VAL A 634 37.62 22.36 -19.49
CA VAL A 634 38.10 21.25 -20.31
C VAL A 634 37.43 21.29 -21.69
N PHE A 635 36.13 21.56 -21.79
CA PHE A 635 35.47 21.73 -23.08
C PHE A 635 36.08 22.86 -23.92
N ALA A 636 36.42 24.00 -23.30
CA ALA A 636 37.02 25.15 -23.97
C ALA A 636 38.39 24.78 -24.61
N THR A 637 39.14 23.83 -24.03
CA THR A 637 40.43 23.40 -24.60
C THR A 637 40.32 22.77 -26.00
N LEU A 638 39.17 22.20 -26.36
CA LEU A 638 38.89 21.65 -27.68
C LEU A 638 38.78 22.72 -28.78
N PHE A 639 38.69 24.01 -28.41
CA PHE A 639 38.66 25.16 -29.35
C PHE A 639 40.00 25.91 -29.42
N PHE A 640 41.00 25.48 -28.63
CA PHE A 640 42.30 26.17 -28.64
C PHE A 640 43.03 25.99 -30.02
N PRO A 641 43.79 27.00 -30.45
CA PRO A 641 44.55 26.90 -31.68
C PRO A 641 45.66 25.85 -31.59
N GLU A 642 46.10 25.40 -32.74
CA GLU A 642 47.15 24.37 -32.89
C GLU A 642 48.45 24.70 -32.13
N THR A 643 48.78 25.99 -32.02
CA THR A 643 49.97 26.48 -31.30
C THR A 643 49.93 26.25 -29.78
N MET A 644 48.76 25.93 -29.23
CA MET A 644 48.52 25.68 -27.79
C MET A 644 48.33 24.19 -27.48
N PHE A 645 49.04 23.31 -28.16
CA PHE A 645 48.96 21.84 -27.96
C PHE A 645 49.27 21.47 -26.50
N ARG A 646 50.29 22.10 -25.90
CA ARG A 646 50.71 21.84 -24.53
C ARG A 646 49.54 22.13 -23.55
N GLU A 647 48.85 23.22 -23.75
CA GLU A 647 47.70 23.65 -22.94
C GLU A 647 46.51 22.73 -23.13
N ARG A 648 46.27 22.23 -24.37
CA ARG A 648 45.22 21.22 -24.67
C ARG A 648 45.38 19.95 -23.85
N VAL A 649 46.60 19.55 -23.47
CA VAL A 649 46.90 18.34 -22.69
C VAL A 649 47.00 18.68 -21.19
N THR A 650 47.71 19.77 -20.83
CA THR A 650 47.99 20.09 -19.43
C THR A 650 46.73 20.47 -18.65
N ILE A 651 45.79 21.23 -19.25
CA ILE A 651 44.58 21.66 -18.58
C ILE A 651 43.70 20.46 -18.21
N PRO A 652 43.36 19.51 -19.11
CA PRO A 652 42.59 18.33 -18.70
C PRO A 652 43.28 17.48 -17.62
N VAL A 653 44.62 17.30 -17.69
CA VAL A 653 45.37 16.57 -16.65
C VAL A 653 45.26 17.26 -15.28
N THR A 654 45.45 18.57 -15.28
CA THR A 654 45.31 19.36 -14.02
C THR A 654 43.87 19.34 -13.49
N SER A 655 42.88 19.32 -14.40
CA SER A 655 41.47 19.24 -14.05
C SER A 655 41.10 17.88 -13.44
N ILE A 656 41.70 16.76 -13.89
CA ILE A 656 41.57 15.45 -13.24
C ILE A 656 42.06 15.53 -11.79
N LEU A 657 43.26 16.10 -11.59
CA LEU A 657 43.81 16.21 -10.23
C LEU A 657 42.94 17.08 -9.33
N ALA A 658 42.51 18.25 -9.82
CA ALA A 658 41.62 19.14 -9.06
C ALA A 658 40.27 18.48 -8.72
N SER A 659 39.68 17.76 -9.71
CA SER A 659 38.41 17.07 -9.47
C SER A 659 38.55 15.84 -8.57
N ALA A 660 39.68 15.16 -8.55
CA ALA A 660 39.98 14.08 -7.61
C ALA A 660 39.98 14.61 -6.12
N VAL A 661 40.55 15.78 -5.89
CA VAL A 661 40.52 16.42 -4.58
C VAL A 661 39.08 16.79 -4.19
N LEU A 662 38.28 17.30 -5.13
CA LEU A 662 36.86 17.59 -4.89
C LEU A 662 36.06 16.33 -4.58
N LEU A 663 36.33 15.22 -5.26
CA LEU A 663 35.69 13.94 -5.01
C LEU A 663 35.97 13.43 -3.59
N VAL A 664 37.23 13.52 -3.13
CA VAL A 664 37.58 13.17 -1.74
C VAL A 664 36.84 14.05 -0.75
N ALA A 665 36.70 15.35 -1.02
CA ALA A 665 35.96 16.26 -0.16
C ALA A 665 34.47 15.92 -0.09
N VAL A 666 33.86 15.53 -1.20
CA VAL A 666 32.47 15.08 -1.25
C VAL A 666 32.28 13.75 -0.48
N ASN A 667 33.17 12.77 -0.72
CA ASN A 667 33.08 11.47 -0.05
C ASN A 667 33.27 11.59 1.47
N SER A 668 34.08 12.56 1.94
CA SER A 668 34.22 12.82 3.38
C SER A 668 32.93 13.25 4.08
N GLN A 669 31.92 13.73 3.35
CA GLN A 669 30.63 14.16 3.90
C GLN A 669 29.64 13.00 4.09
N ILE A 670 29.73 11.95 3.26
CA ILE A 670 28.81 10.81 3.25
C ILE A 670 29.33 9.59 4.02
N GLY A 671 30.64 9.58 4.35
CA GLY A 671 31.30 8.41 4.97
C GLY A 671 31.58 7.27 3.99
N ASP A 672 32.08 6.15 4.50
CA ASP A 672 32.42 4.97 3.68
C ASP A 672 31.14 4.18 3.37
N VAL A 673 30.68 4.25 2.14
CA VAL A 673 29.59 3.42 1.58
C VAL A 673 30.17 2.35 0.65
N GLY A 674 29.65 1.14 0.70
CA GLY A 674 30.13 0.00 -0.09
C GLY A 674 29.67 -0.01 -1.56
N TYR A 675 29.16 1.10 -2.08
CA TYR A 675 28.63 1.23 -3.43
C TYR A 675 28.89 2.64 -4.00
N THR A 676 28.77 2.80 -5.31
CA THR A 676 28.89 4.11 -5.96
C THR A 676 27.62 4.94 -5.83
N VAL A 677 27.77 6.24 -5.65
CA VAL A 677 26.66 7.20 -5.56
C VAL A 677 26.61 8.06 -6.83
N VAL A 678 25.45 8.63 -7.17
CA VAL A 678 25.28 9.43 -8.40
C VAL A 678 26.30 10.55 -8.52
N VAL A 679 26.65 11.22 -7.43
CA VAL A 679 27.66 12.28 -7.49
C VAL A 679 29.03 11.74 -7.89
N GLU A 680 29.44 10.55 -7.45
CA GLU A 680 30.71 9.93 -7.89
C GLU A 680 30.67 9.57 -9.37
N GLU A 681 29.53 9.05 -9.87
CA GLU A 681 29.36 8.78 -11.29
C GLU A 681 29.57 10.02 -12.17
N MET A 682 29.13 11.21 -11.68
CA MET A 682 29.38 12.47 -12.37
C MET A 682 30.90 12.78 -12.48
N PHE A 683 31.68 12.52 -11.40
CA PHE A 683 33.14 12.66 -11.45
C PHE A 683 33.77 11.65 -12.36
N TYR A 684 33.35 10.37 -12.37
CA TYR A 684 33.90 9.34 -13.26
C TYR A 684 33.63 9.67 -14.71
N ILE A 685 32.44 10.15 -15.06
CA ILE A 685 32.13 10.63 -16.42
C ILE A 685 33.05 11.79 -16.79
N PHE A 686 33.29 12.75 -15.86
CA PHE A 686 34.22 13.85 -16.09
C PHE A 686 35.66 13.36 -16.35
N PHE A 687 36.17 12.36 -15.61
CA PHE A 687 37.47 11.77 -15.85
C PHE A 687 37.55 11.17 -17.26
N VAL A 688 36.50 10.47 -17.71
CA VAL A 688 36.43 9.92 -19.07
C VAL A 688 36.44 11.04 -20.13
N LEU A 689 35.73 12.13 -19.89
CA LEU A 689 35.71 13.31 -20.77
C LEU A 689 37.10 13.97 -20.86
N CYS A 690 37.81 14.10 -19.75
CA CYS A 690 39.21 14.59 -19.74
C CYS A 690 40.14 13.67 -20.54
N LEU A 691 40.08 12.36 -20.34
CA LEU A 691 40.86 11.38 -21.07
C LEU A 691 40.57 11.44 -22.58
N MET A 692 39.30 11.51 -22.95
CA MET A 692 38.86 11.68 -24.35
C MET A 692 39.47 12.94 -24.98
N THR A 693 39.47 14.08 -24.25
CA THR A 693 40.03 15.36 -24.68
C THR A 693 41.56 15.24 -24.92
N ILE A 694 42.27 14.58 -23.99
CA ILE A 694 43.71 14.33 -24.11
C ILE A 694 44.02 13.47 -25.34
N LEU A 695 43.28 12.36 -25.54
CA LEU A 695 43.46 11.46 -26.68
C LEU A 695 43.12 12.13 -28.01
N ALA A 696 42.07 12.96 -28.04
CA ALA A 696 41.71 13.75 -29.21
C ALA A 696 42.83 14.74 -29.58
N GLY A 697 43.38 15.45 -28.58
CA GLY A 697 44.51 16.35 -28.78
C GLY A 697 45.75 15.64 -29.34
N TYR A 698 46.14 14.51 -28.76
CA TYR A 698 47.26 13.68 -29.26
C TYR A 698 47.02 13.17 -30.68
N ARG A 699 45.80 12.69 -30.97
CA ARG A 699 45.44 12.18 -32.30
C ARG A 699 45.40 13.30 -33.32
N HIS A 700 44.95 14.49 -32.95
CA HIS A 700 45.00 15.68 -33.81
C HIS A 700 46.43 16.01 -34.22
N GLU A 701 47.35 16.10 -33.25
CA GLU A 701 48.79 16.40 -33.49
C GLU A 701 49.41 15.38 -34.43
N LYS A 702 49.22 14.07 -34.19
CA LYS A 702 49.72 12.99 -35.03
C LYS A 702 49.18 13.06 -36.46
N LEU A 703 47.88 13.33 -36.66
CA LEU A 703 47.30 13.46 -37.99
C LEU A 703 47.86 14.68 -38.75
N ARG A 704 48.19 15.73 -38.03
CA ARG A 704 48.84 16.92 -38.60
C ARG A 704 50.26 16.62 -39.06
N ASP A 705 51.05 15.97 -38.22
CA ASP A 705 52.43 15.56 -38.54
C ASP A 705 52.48 14.60 -39.74
N ASP A 706 51.46 13.72 -39.87
CA ASP A 706 51.28 12.86 -41.05
C ASP A 706 50.79 13.62 -42.31
N GLY A 707 50.66 14.96 -42.26
CA GLY A 707 50.19 15.80 -43.36
C GLY A 707 48.68 15.79 -43.60
N ARG A 708 47.89 15.11 -42.76
CA ARG A 708 46.43 14.92 -42.88
C ARG A 708 45.61 16.03 -42.19
N LYS A 709 45.86 17.31 -42.53
CA LYS A 709 45.23 18.47 -41.87
C LYS A 709 43.69 18.44 -41.85
N ARG A 710 43.04 17.97 -42.93
CA ARG A 710 41.57 17.85 -42.98
C ARG A 710 41.05 16.84 -41.98
N ALA A 711 41.72 15.71 -41.80
CA ALA A 711 41.38 14.68 -40.84
C ALA A 711 41.55 15.18 -39.39
N ALA A 712 42.56 15.97 -39.09
CA ALA A 712 42.76 16.61 -37.79
C ALA A 712 41.63 17.54 -37.42
N VAL A 713 41.17 18.41 -38.34
CA VAL A 713 40.00 19.30 -38.12
C VAL A 713 38.69 18.53 -37.92
N ILE A 714 38.48 17.44 -38.67
CA ILE A 714 37.31 16.57 -38.48
C ILE A 714 37.35 15.93 -37.10
N MET A 715 38.51 15.50 -36.62
CA MET A 715 38.71 14.91 -35.30
C MET A 715 38.30 15.89 -34.17
N ASP A 716 38.71 17.15 -34.26
CA ASP A 716 38.34 18.17 -33.29
C ASP A 716 36.80 18.37 -33.23
N HIS A 717 36.15 18.45 -34.39
CA HIS A 717 34.69 18.60 -34.43
C HIS A 717 33.98 17.37 -33.85
N VAL A 718 34.48 16.16 -34.15
CA VAL A 718 33.92 14.93 -33.57
C VAL A 718 34.10 14.92 -32.05
N ALA A 719 35.28 15.29 -31.54
CA ALA A 719 35.53 15.38 -30.11
C ALA A 719 34.63 16.42 -29.44
N GLN A 720 34.43 17.61 -30.03
CA GLN A 720 33.51 18.64 -29.55
C GLN A 720 32.06 18.14 -29.45
N LEU A 721 31.58 17.45 -30.51
CA LEU A 721 30.23 16.90 -30.55
C LEU A 721 30.01 15.77 -29.51
N LEU A 722 30.99 14.86 -29.41
CA LEU A 722 30.93 13.78 -28.42
C LEU A 722 30.94 14.33 -27.00
N TYR A 723 31.80 15.33 -26.73
CA TYR A 723 31.84 15.97 -25.40
C TYR A 723 30.52 16.63 -25.05
N ALA A 724 30.03 17.53 -25.91
CA ALA A 724 28.78 18.24 -25.69
C ALA A 724 27.58 17.28 -25.64
N GLY A 725 27.56 16.25 -26.50
CA GLY A 725 26.54 15.23 -26.52
C GLY A 725 26.49 14.39 -25.22
N THR A 726 27.68 14.02 -24.68
CA THR A 726 27.75 13.29 -23.40
C THR A 726 27.27 14.16 -22.24
N VAL A 727 27.70 15.42 -22.17
CA VAL A 727 27.22 16.34 -21.10
C VAL A 727 25.71 16.55 -21.20
N LEU A 728 25.18 16.77 -22.40
CA LEU A 728 23.74 16.92 -22.60
C LEU A 728 22.97 15.66 -22.21
N LEU A 729 23.48 14.48 -22.56
CA LEU A 729 22.88 13.19 -22.20
C LEU A 729 22.80 13.04 -20.67
N VAL A 730 23.87 13.35 -19.95
CA VAL A 730 23.91 13.31 -18.48
C VAL A 730 22.85 14.23 -17.89
N ILE A 731 22.78 15.48 -18.39
CA ILE A 731 21.78 16.44 -17.92
C ILE A 731 20.36 15.92 -18.16
N VAL A 732 20.07 15.38 -19.35
CA VAL A 732 18.74 14.82 -19.69
C VAL A 732 18.40 13.62 -18.81
N VAL A 733 19.35 12.72 -18.56
CA VAL A 733 19.13 11.55 -17.70
C VAL A 733 18.84 11.98 -16.27
N LEU A 734 19.65 12.89 -15.71
CA LEU A 734 19.43 13.42 -14.35
C LEU A 734 18.10 14.16 -14.26
N TYR A 735 17.77 14.97 -15.25
CA TYR A 735 16.48 15.67 -15.28
C TYR A 735 15.30 14.70 -15.29
N ARG A 736 15.31 13.68 -16.17
CA ARG A 736 14.24 12.67 -16.23
C ARG A 736 14.13 11.82 -14.97
N ARG A 737 15.24 11.57 -14.28
CA ARG A 737 15.26 10.71 -13.09
C ARG A 737 14.85 11.46 -11.82
N TYR A 738 15.19 12.77 -11.71
CA TYR A 738 15.09 13.49 -10.42
C TYR A 738 14.29 14.80 -10.45
N ALA A 739 13.90 15.32 -11.61
CA ALA A 739 13.17 16.59 -11.73
C ALA A 739 11.63 16.43 -11.80
N VAL A 740 11.12 15.21 -11.57
CA VAL A 740 9.67 14.94 -11.54
C VAL A 740 9.16 14.98 -10.11
#